data_0089166d76719e97e81628ad3337adf7
#
_entry.id   0089166d76719e97e81628ad3337adf7
#
_cell.length_a   1.000
_cell.length_b   1.000
_cell.length_c   1.000
_cell.angle_alpha   90.00
_cell.angle_beta   90.00
_cell.angle_gamma   90.00
#
_symmetry.space_group_name_H-M   'P 1'
#
loop_
_entity.id
_entity.type
_entity.pdbx_description
1 polymer ?
#
loop_
_entity_poly.entity_id
_entity_poly.type
_entity_poly.pdbx_seq_one_letter_code
_entity_poly.pdbx_strand_id
1 'polypeptide(L)'
;MYNKRALNQIAFPLGGIGAGSISLGGHGELRDWEVLNRPGKGNRPPYSFFLVWAKPKGEKPTTRVVEARPGPPYAGGHGYPREYGAGLPHLADATFIGAFPFAKVQFQDPDFPLEVALETFSPFIPLNPEDSALPVALLRYQLKNRSHKPVEMALVGSLLNFAGYDNQGPIRISAPYYGANLNELLREENIVGLRMTTQKYPPDHLQYGSLALATAQTEGVTFQTRWSREGWFDELQRFWDFFSSEGRLTDDDSTDPSPDGRTDVGSLGVRINLEPEEQAEVLFLIAWHFPNFENYWNKETQGTILHPHYAARFRDAWEVVRYVVRNLNRLEEETRRFQRVLLESTLPDYVLDALSSQASILRTNTCQWYDDGTFHAFEGCSDRQGCCFGNCTHVWNFEQTLAFLFPQLERDMRVTDFEYGTDEEGYMHFRHVMPRAKGRPRGTPAADGQMGCLMKLYREWLLSGDKEFLQRLWPYAKRALEFAWKDWDRDKDGVMETAQHNTYDVEFYGLNTMMGTLYLGALRAAEEMAEVLGDEKAAREYHKVYEKGRKRLDQELWSREYYVQKYDESEAPKYQYGSGCLSTQLLGQWFAEVVGLGYLLPQDRVRKALQSIFHYNWRRNFYDHPNCQRIYAINDEKGLVLCSWPKGGRPAIPFPYCDEVWTGVEYQVAAHLIYEGFVEQGLAIVKGVRERYDGERRNPYDECECGHHYARALSSWSLLLALSGFHYSAPE
;
A
#
# COMPACT_ATOMS: atom_id res chain seq x y z
N MET A 1 -6.93 7.74 16.42
CA MET A 1 -6.29 7.42 17.71
C MET A 1 -6.80 6.07 18.19
N TYR A 2 -5.91 5.17 18.61
CA TYR A 2 -6.20 3.78 18.95
C TYR A 2 -5.64 3.45 20.33
N ASN A 3 -6.34 2.67 21.12
CA ASN A 3 -5.91 2.25 22.45
C ASN A 3 -6.51 0.88 22.81
N LYS A 4 -6.00 0.24 23.87
CA LYS A 4 -6.47 -1.05 24.36
C LYS A 4 -6.53 -2.11 23.22
N ARG A 5 -7.70 -2.74 23.02
CA ARG A 5 -7.87 -3.78 21.99
C ARG A 5 -7.67 -3.27 20.57
N ALA A 6 -7.94 -1.98 20.32
CA ALA A 6 -7.73 -1.36 19.02
C ALA A 6 -6.25 -1.25 18.62
N LEU A 7 -5.31 -1.61 19.48
CA LEU A 7 -3.88 -1.72 19.16
C LEU A 7 -3.52 -3.02 18.43
N ASN A 8 -4.32 -4.08 18.63
CA ASN A 8 -3.92 -5.46 18.30
C ASN A 8 -3.66 -5.72 16.82
N GLN A 9 -4.44 -5.08 15.93
CA GLN A 9 -4.33 -5.30 14.48
C GLN A 9 -3.52 -4.23 13.75
N ILE A 10 -3.09 -3.18 14.44
CA ILE A 10 -2.35 -2.11 13.78
C ILE A 10 -1.02 -2.64 13.25
N ALA A 11 -0.76 -2.35 11.97
CA ALA A 11 0.53 -2.51 11.32
C ALA A 11 0.69 -1.34 10.33
N PHE A 12 1.38 -0.28 10.77
CA PHE A 12 1.60 0.96 10.02
C PHE A 12 2.87 0.84 9.16
N PRO A 13 2.79 0.86 7.82
CA PRO A 13 3.96 0.65 6.97
C PRO A 13 4.96 1.82 7.05
N LEU A 14 6.23 1.50 7.24
CA LEU A 14 7.40 2.36 7.17
C LEU A 14 8.33 1.87 6.08
N GLY A 15 8.72 2.72 5.16
CA GLY A 15 9.56 2.36 4.01
C GLY A 15 9.30 3.26 2.83
N GLY A 16 9.79 2.90 1.66
CA GLY A 16 9.69 3.68 0.45
C GLY A 16 8.93 2.98 -0.68
N ILE A 17 8.50 3.75 -1.66
CA ILE A 17 7.84 3.22 -2.87
C ILE A 17 8.81 2.28 -3.60
N GLY A 18 8.41 1.03 -3.78
CA GLY A 18 9.25 0.01 -4.41
C GLY A 18 10.45 -0.47 -3.57
N ALA A 19 10.53 -0.07 -2.29
CA ALA A 19 11.62 -0.45 -1.40
C ALA A 19 11.23 -1.49 -0.34
N GLY A 20 9.95 -1.84 -0.27
CA GLY A 20 9.40 -2.64 0.81
C GLY A 20 9.22 -1.84 2.11
N SER A 21 8.74 -2.52 3.16
CA SER A 21 8.37 -1.86 4.40
C SER A 21 8.62 -2.71 5.65
N ILE A 22 8.72 -2.00 6.78
CA ILE A 22 8.60 -2.55 8.13
C ILE A 22 7.34 -1.94 8.73
N SER A 23 6.48 -2.70 9.40
CA SER A 23 5.29 -2.14 10.04
C SER A 23 5.53 -1.81 11.51
N LEU A 24 5.13 -0.61 11.93
CA LEU A 24 4.99 -0.28 13.35
C LEU A 24 3.65 -0.82 13.86
N GLY A 25 3.71 -1.71 14.84
CA GLY A 25 2.53 -2.23 15.52
C GLY A 25 1.92 -1.25 16.52
N GLY A 26 0.68 -1.50 16.90
CA GLY A 26 -0.04 -0.63 17.83
C GLY A 26 0.54 -0.58 19.23
N HIS A 27 1.24 -1.63 19.66
CA HIS A 27 1.93 -1.68 20.95
C HIS A 27 3.35 -1.06 20.90
N GLY A 28 3.80 -0.62 19.71
CA GLY A 28 5.14 -0.06 19.49
C GLY A 28 6.18 -1.04 18.96
N GLU A 29 5.78 -2.30 18.73
CA GLU A 29 6.64 -3.32 18.14
C GLU A 29 6.88 -3.09 16.65
N LEU A 30 8.05 -3.54 16.14
CA LEU A 30 8.32 -3.62 14.71
C LEU A 30 7.96 -5.02 14.20
N ARG A 31 7.03 -5.08 13.24
CA ARG A 31 6.48 -6.32 12.69
C ARG A 31 6.40 -6.28 11.17
N ASP A 32 6.00 -7.37 10.55
CA ASP A 32 5.84 -7.48 9.10
C ASP A 32 7.06 -6.89 8.36
N TRP A 33 8.23 -7.50 8.56
CA TRP A 33 9.46 -7.12 7.89
C TRP A 33 9.45 -7.62 6.45
N GLU A 34 9.06 -6.75 5.53
CA GLU A 34 8.84 -7.03 4.12
C GLU A 34 9.85 -6.28 3.24
N VAL A 35 11.11 -6.29 3.64
CA VAL A 35 12.20 -5.48 3.06
C VAL A 35 13.05 -6.21 2.02
N LEU A 36 12.74 -7.49 1.75
CA LEU A 36 13.48 -8.31 0.78
C LEU A 36 12.74 -8.40 -0.57
N ASN A 37 12.12 -7.30 -1.01
CA ASN A 37 11.37 -7.19 -2.27
C ASN A 37 10.25 -8.24 -2.42
N ARG A 38 9.72 -8.74 -1.31
CA ARG A 38 8.69 -9.77 -1.25
C ARG A 38 7.86 -9.63 0.02
N PRO A 39 6.54 -9.89 -0.04
CA PRO A 39 5.70 -9.92 1.14
C PRO A 39 6.19 -10.89 2.19
N GLY A 40 5.96 -10.56 3.45
CA GLY A 40 6.40 -11.35 4.60
C GLY A 40 5.56 -11.06 5.83
N LYS A 41 4.22 -11.19 5.73
CA LYS A 41 3.32 -10.97 6.86
C LYS A 41 3.67 -11.89 8.04
N GLY A 42 3.71 -11.29 9.22
CA GLY A 42 4.14 -11.95 10.44
C GLY A 42 5.65 -12.14 10.58
N ASN A 43 6.48 -11.74 9.60
CA ASN A 43 7.93 -11.76 9.78
C ASN A 43 8.35 -10.74 10.83
N ARG A 44 9.10 -11.22 11.83
CA ARG A 44 9.72 -10.41 12.87
C ARG A 44 11.12 -11.01 13.14
N PRO A 45 12.20 -10.26 12.90
CA PRO A 45 13.54 -10.77 13.23
C PRO A 45 13.67 -11.01 14.73
N PRO A 46 14.15 -12.18 15.17
CA PRO A 46 14.42 -12.44 16.58
C PRO A 46 15.32 -11.38 17.22
N TYR A 47 15.06 -11.05 18.48
CA TYR A 47 15.86 -10.12 19.30
C TYR A 47 16.01 -8.72 18.69
N SER A 48 15.04 -8.29 17.87
CA SER A 48 15.01 -6.97 17.24
C SER A 48 13.93 -6.12 17.91
N PHE A 49 14.32 -5.35 18.92
CA PHE A 49 13.45 -4.50 19.74
C PHE A 49 14.25 -3.37 20.41
N PHE A 50 13.55 -2.41 21.01
CA PHE A 50 14.15 -1.32 21.75
C PHE A 50 13.94 -1.48 23.25
N LEU A 51 14.93 -1.03 24.05
CA LEU A 51 14.90 -1.04 25.50
C LEU A 51 15.20 0.35 26.04
N VAL A 52 14.52 0.73 27.11
CA VAL A 52 14.83 1.92 27.90
C VAL A 52 15.17 1.52 29.33
N TRP A 53 16.32 2.00 29.79
CA TRP A 53 16.80 1.87 31.17
C TRP A 53 16.81 3.24 31.81
N ALA A 54 16.41 3.33 33.07
CA ALA A 54 16.36 4.58 33.83
C ALA A 54 16.75 4.36 35.29
N LYS A 55 17.60 5.24 35.83
CA LYS A 55 18.07 5.20 37.22
C LYS A 55 17.99 6.58 37.85
N PRO A 56 16.95 6.87 38.61
CA PRO A 56 16.89 8.08 39.43
C PRO A 56 18.03 8.09 40.46
N LYS A 57 18.60 9.25 40.72
CA LYS A 57 19.74 9.41 41.64
C LYS A 57 19.45 8.82 43.02
N GLY A 58 20.27 7.84 43.41
CA GLY A 58 20.16 7.14 44.69
C GLY A 58 19.12 6.02 44.73
N GLU A 59 18.54 5.64 43.59
CA GLU A 59 17.57 4.57 43.48
C GLU A 59 18.11 3.40 42.66
N LYS A 60 17.38 2.28 42.64
CA LYS A 60 17.68 1.14 41.79
C LYS A 60 17.24 1.44 40.35
N PRO A 61 17.95 0.90 39.35
CA PRO A 61 17.54 1.05 37.98
C PRO A 61 16.26 0.27 37.66
N THR A 62 15.52 0.75 36.68
CA THR A 62 14.36 0.09 36.08
C THR A 62 14.53 0.01 34.57
N THR A 63 14.23 -1.14 33.98
CA THR A 63 14.35 -1.36 32.53
C THR A 63 13.01 -1.80 31.96
N ARG A 64 12.69 -1.32 30.75
CA ARG A 64 11.49 -1.70 29.99
C ARG A 64 11.83 -1.97 28.53
N VAL A 65 11.15 -2.95 27.92
CA VAL A 65 10.99 -2.97 26.48
C VAL A 65 10.14 -1.79 26.07
N VAL A 66 10.52 -1.05 25.03
CA VAL A 66 9.77 0.12 24.54
C VAL A 66 8.63 -0.33 23.66
N GLU A 67 7.84 -1.22 24.19
CA GLU A 67 6.59 -1.74 23.68
C GLU A 67 5.60 -1.81 24.85
N ALA A 68 4.31 -1.63 24.59
CA ALA A 68 3.28 -1.90 25.58
C ALA A 68 3.17 -3.42 25.82
N ARG A 69 2.64 -3.81 26.96
CA ARG A 69 2.41 -5.23 27.29
C ARG A 69 1.68 -5.94 26.17
N PRO A 70 2.14 -7.13 25.74
CA PRO A 70 1.50 -7.86 24.66
C PRO A 70 0.05 -8.22 25.01
N GLY A 71 -0.84 -8.08 24.03
CA GLY A 71 -2.24 -8.47 24.16
C GLY A 71 -2.46 -9.97 23.93
N PRO A 72 -3.63 -10.53 24.39
CA PRO A 72 -4.02 -11.89 24.09
C PRO A 72 -4.30 -12.08 22.58
N PRO A 73 -4.28 -13.34 22.08
CA PRO A 73 -4.13 -14.59 22.80
C PRO A 73 -2.66 -14.94 23.10
N TYR A 74 -2.40 -15.56 24.25
CA TYR A 74 -1.05 -16.03 24.64
C TYR A 74 -0.84 -17.51 24.29
N ALA A 75 -1.59 -18.03 23.33
CA ALA A 75 -1.58 -19.42 22.93
C ALA A 75 -0.33 -19.79 22.12
N GLY A 76 0.21 -20.97 22.39
CA GLY A 76 1.32 -21.56 21.67
C GLY A 76 1.82 -22.81 22.39
N GLY A 77 2.33 -23.82 21.66
CA GLY A 77 2.82 -25.07 22.23
C GLY A 77 3.99 -24.89 23.20
N HIS A 78 4.75 -23.81 23.03
CA HIS A 78 5.88 -23.41 23.90
C HIS A 78 5.65 -22.09 24.66
N GLY A 79 4.38 -21.66 24.78
CA GLY A 79 4.03 -20.36 25.31
C GLY A 79 4.21 -19.23 24.29
N TYR A 80 4.24 -18.00 24.78
CA TYR A 80 4.45 -16.83 23.95
C TYR A 80 5.92 -16.76 23.47
N PRO A 81 6.21 -16.33 22.23
CA PRO A 81 7.56 -16.34 21.67
C PRO A 81 8.53 -15.45 22.47
N ARG A 82 9.57 -16.04 23.05
CA ARG A 82 10.60 -15.31 23.82
C ARG A 82 11.50 -14.44 22.96
N GLU A 83 11.66 -14.81 21.72
CA GLU A 83 12.58 -14.17 20.75
C GLU A 83 12.20 -12.70 20.49
N TYR A 84 10.97 -12.31 20.80
CA TYR A 84 10.49 -10.94 20.65
C TYR A 84 10.51 -10.13 21.95
N GLY A 85 11.23 -10.62 22.97
CA GLY A 85 11.33 -9.94 24.26
C GLY A 85 10.09 -10.03 25.14
N ALA A 86 9.08 -10.83 24.76
CA ALA A 86 7.77 -10.86 25.41
C ALA A 86 7.78 -11.21 26.91
N GLY A 87 8.79 -11.93 27.38
CA GLY A 87 9.01 -12.26 28.79
C GLY A 87 9.75 -11.19 29.60
N LEU A 88 10.26 -10.14 28.96
CA LEU A 88 10.92 -9.02 29.63
C LEU A 88 9.88 -8.00 30.12
N PRO A 89 10.21 -7.14 31.10
CA PRO A 89 9.31 -6.06 31.53
C PRO A 89 9.01 -5.07 30.41
N HIS A 90 7.74 -4.81 30.13
CA HIS A 90 7.23 -3.86 29.15
C HIS A 90 6.67 -2.61 29.81
N LEU A 91 6.51 -1.53 29.03
CA LEU A 91 5.70 -0.38 29.42
C LEU A 91 4.23 -0.81 29.57
N ALA A 92 3.49 -0.21 30.51
CA ALA A 92 2.22 -0.77 30.95
C ALA A 92 1.12 -0.74 29.88
N ASP A 93 1.03 0.36 29.12
CA ASP A 93 -0.01 0.58 28.10
C ASP A 93 0.51 1.56 27.03
N ALA A 94 -0.23 1.69 25.94
CA ALA A 94 0.09 2.65 24.87
C ALA A 94 -1.17 3.26 24.25
N THR A 95 -0.98 4.43 23.64
CA THR A 95 -1.92 5.05 22.71
C THR A 95 -1.23 5.24 21.38
N PHE A 96 -1.77 4.65 20.32
CA PHE A 96 -1.28 4.80 18.95
C PHE A 96 -2.04 5.92 18.23
N ILE A 97 -1.31 6.83 17.61
CA ILE A 97 -1.84 7.94 16.82
C ILE A 97 -1.30 7.78 15.40
N GLY A 98 -2.15 7.33 14.49
CA GLY A 98 -1.80 7.24 13.08
C GLY A 98 -2.19 8.51 12.36
N ALA A 99 -1.22 9.13 11.72
CA ALA A 99 -1.37 10.35 10.93
C ALA A 99 -0.42 10.30 9.73
N PHE A 100 -0.65 9.31 8.86
CA PHE A 100 0.25 9.05 7.72
C PHE A 100 0.64 10.35 6.99
N PRO A 101 1.94 10.52 6.67
CA PRO A 101 3.06 9.56 6.72
C PRO A 101 3.75 9.38 8.08
N PHE A 102 3.27 9.99 9.13
CA PHE A 102 3.79 9.83 10.49
C PHE A 102 2.88 8.93 11.34
N ALA A 103 3.48 8.25 12.31
CA ALA A 103 2.76 7.63 13.41
C ALA A 103 3.44 7.96 14.75
N LYS A 104 2.65 8.02 15.81
CA LYS A 104 3.15 8.25 17.15
C LYS A 104 2.59 7.21 18.12
N VAL A 105 3.43 6.66 18.97
CA VAL A 105 3.06 5.81 20.11
C VAL A 105 3.39 6.56 21.40
N GLN A 106 2.38 6.82 22.20
CA GLN A 106 2.54 7.41 23.52
C GLN A 106 2.41 6.29 24.55
N PHE A 107 3.50 5.98 25.25
CA PHE A 107 3.52 4.94 26.27
C PHE A 107 3.09 5.48 27.62
N GLN A 108 2.41 4.65 28.39
CA GLN A 108 2.00 4.94 29.75
C GLN A 108 2.54 3.85 30.68
N ASP A 109 3.33 4.25 31.68
CA ASP A 109 3.77 3.37 32.77
C ASP A 109 3.95 4.21 34.04
N PRO A 110 3.02 4.13 35.03
CA PRO A 110 3.09 4.92 36.26
C PRO A 110 4.31 4.56 37.11
N ASP A 111 4.87 3.35 36.96
CA ASP A 111 6.00 2.84 37.74
C ASP A 111 7.35 3.12 37.06
N PHE A 112 7.36 3.80 35.91
CA PHE A 112 8.58 4.14 35.19
C PHE A 112 8.87 5.65 35.33
N PRO A 113 10.12 6.05 35.64
CA PRO A 113 10.43 7.46 35.98
C PRO A 113 10.45 8.41 34.79
N LEU A 114 10.35 7.88 33.55
CA LEU A 114 10.32 8.69 32.33
C LEU A 114 8.97 8.61 31.62
N GLU A 115 8.52 9.71 31.04
CA GLU A 115 7.57 9.65 29.92
C GLU A 115 8.31 9.21 28.68
N VAL A 116 7.71 8.30 27.93
CA VAL A 116 8.29 7.76 26.69
C VAL A 116 7.27 7.89 25.57
N ALA A 117 7.71 8.44 24.43
CA ALA A 117 6.93 8.43 23.21
C ALA A 117 7.85 8.10 22.02
N LEU A 118 7.30 7.42 21.05
CA LEU A 118 7.93 7.15 19.76
C LEU A 118 7.16 7.89 18.68
N GLU A 119 7.82 8.73 17.90
CA GLU A 119 7.33 9.22 16.61
C GLU A 119 8.13 8.57 15.50
N THR A 120 7.46 8.10 14.47
CA THR A 120 8.13 7.42 13.36
C THR A 120 7.59 7.88 12.01
N PHE A 121 8.47 7.85 11.01
CA PHE A 121 8.10 8.13 9.63
C PHE A 121 9.13 7.52 8.66
N SER A 122 8.78 7.48 7.40
CA SER A 122 9.69 7.41 6.26
C SER A 122 9.33 8.54 5.32
N PRO A 123 10.25 9.11 4.55
CA PRO A 123 9.92 10.19 3.63
C PRO A 123 8.78 9.82 2.69
N PHE A 124 7.82 10.73 2.53
CA PHE A 124 6.71 10.61 1.59
C PHE A 124 6.36 12.01 1.09
N ILE A 125 6.90 12.33 -0.06
CA ILE A 125 6.95 13.68 -0.61
C ILE A 125 6.27 13.64 -1.98
N PRO A 126 5.00 14.05 -2.09
CA PRO A 126 4.31 14.12 -3.39
C PRO A 126 5.14 14.83 -4.45
N LEU A 127 5.09 14.35 -5.68
CA LEU A 127 5.87 14.80 -6.85
C LEU A 127 7.38 14.49 -6.76
N ASN A 128 7.86 13.89 -5.68
CA ASN A 128 9.25 13.47 -5.52
C ASN A 128 9.32 11.96 -5.21
N PRO A 129 9.19 11.08 -6.21
CA PRO A 129 9.27 9.64 -6.00
C PRO A 129 10.66 9.19 -5.52
N GLU A 130 11.74 9.89 -5.91
CA GLU A 130 13.11 9.55 -5.53
C GLU A 130 13.33 9.52 -4.01
N ASP A 131 12.90 10.57 -3.31
CA ASP A 131 13.00 10.63 -1.85
C ASP A 131 11.92 9.79 -1.17
N SER A 132 10.79 9.58 -1.83
CA SER A 132 9.71 8.73 -1.33
C SER A 132 9.97 7.23 -1.49
N ALA A 133 11.06 6.84 -2.17
CA ALA A 133 11.50 5.46 -2.38
C ALA A 133 12.68 5.05 -1.47
N LEU A 134 13.03 5.85 -0.47
CA LEU A 134 14.15 5.54 0.42
C LEU A 134 13.87 4.31 1.30
N PRO A 135 14.76 3.29 1.30
CA PRO A 135 14.62 2.07 2.12
C PRO A 135 15.02 2.32 3.57
N VAL A 136 14.23 3.12 4.30
CA VAL A 136 14.53 3.55 5.66
C VAL A 136 13.28 3.72 6.51
N ALA A 137 13.38 3.39 7.80
CA ALA A 137 12.46 3.78 8.86
C ALA A 137 13.19 4.68 9.86
N LEU A 138 12.62 5.83 10.17
CA LEU A 138 13.11 6.77 11.16
C LEU A 138 12.28 6.64 12.44
N LEU A 139 12.95 6.44 13.57
CA LEU A 139 12.37 6.16 14.88
C LEU A 139 12.87 7.24 15.86
N ARG A 140 12.04 8.21 16.16
CA ARG A 140 12.36 9.32 17.06
C ARG A 140 11.72 9.09 18.42
N TYR A 141 12.53 8.81 19.42
CA TYR A 141 12.11 8.64 20.80
C TYR A 141 12.19 9.95 21.54
N GLN A 142 11.12 10.30 22.20
CA GLN A 142 11.00 11.47 23.08
C GLN A 142 10.91 10.95 24.52
N LEU A 143 11.84 11.41 25.37
CA LEU A 143 11.93 10.98 26.76
C LEU A 143 11.92 12.21 27.67
N LYS A 144 11.07 12.19 28.70
CA LYS A 144 10.97 13.28 29.69
C LYS A 144 11.09 12.71 31.10
N ASN A 145 11.96 13.33 31.91
CA ASN A 145 12.09 12.97 33.32
C ASN A 145 10.88 13.52 34.13
N ARG A 146 10.05 12.59 34.66
CA ARG A 146 8.91 12.92 35.53
C ARG A 146 9.23 12.88 36.98
N SER A 147 10.43 12.45 37.36
CA SER A 147 10.85 12.34 38.76
C SER A 147 11.33 13.69 39.26
N HIS A 148 11.35 13.84 40.58
CA HIS A 148 11.92 15.02 41.24
C HIS A 148 13.45 14.95 41.40
N LYS A 149 14.10 13.98 40.81
CA LYS A 149 15.55 13.71 40.87
C LYS A 149 16.15 13.65 39.49
N PRO A 150 17.42 14.00 39.33
CA PRO A 150 18.13 13.66 38.10
C PRO A 150 18.06 12.15 37.80
N VAL A 151 17.84 11.82 36.54
CA VAL A 151 17.75 10.42 36.03
C VAL A 151 18.83 10.19 35.01
N GLU A 152 19.67 9.18 35.26
CA GLU A 152 20.50 8.61 34.24
C GLU A 152 19.67 7.65 33.41
N MET A 153 19.64 7.80 32.09
CA MET A 153 18.89 6.96 31.19
C MET A 153 19.74 6.39 30.06
N ALA A 154 19.35 5.24 29.53
CA ALA A 154 19.86 4.66 28.29
C ALA A 154 18.71 4.16 27.42
N LEU A 155 18.79 4.45 26.12
CA LEU A 155 17.90 3.90 25.11
C LEU A 155 18.72 3.05 24.15
N VAL A 156 18.35 1.78 23.96
CA VAL A 156 19.10 0.81 23.17
C VAL A 156 18.18 0.14 22.17
N GLY A 157 18.59 0.13 20.89
CA GLY A 157 18.01 -0.71 19.84
C GLY A 157 18.88 -1.93 19.57
N SER A 158 18.24 -3.08 19.41
CA SER A 158 18.89 -4.34 18.99
C SER A 158 18.30 -4.78 17.66
N LEU A 159 19.12 -5.33 16.78
CA LEU A 159 18.72 -5.78 15.45
C LEU A 159 19.46 -7.05 15.06
N LEU A 160 18.72 -8.06 14.61
CA LEU A 160 19.30 -9.26 14.01
C LEU A 160 19.86 -8.92 12.63
N ASN A 161 21.08 -9.34 12.34
CA ASN A 161 21.63 -9.28 11.00
C ASN A 161 21.06 -10.43 10.15
N PHE A 162 19.96 -10.20 9.46
CA PHE A 162 19.38 -11.22 8.59
C PHE A 162 19.84 -11.13 7.11
N ALA A 163 20.96 -10.45 6.82
CA ALA A 163 21.60 -10.56 5.50
C ALA A 163 21.96 -12.03 5.24
N GLY A 164 21.61 -12.53 4.08
CA GLY A 164 21.72 -13.95 3.75
C GLY A 164 20.43 -14.76 3.92
N TYR A 165 19.37 -14.19 4.49
CA TYR A 165 18.08 -14.86 4.61
C TYR A 165 17.51 -15.23 3.23
N ASP A 166 16.99 -16.45 3.09
CA ASP A 166 16.52 -17.02 1.83
C ASP A 166 15.08 -16.61 1.46
N ASN A 167 14.47 -15.75 2.28
CA ASN A 167 13.10 -15.30 2.12
C ASN A 167 12.02 -16.43 2.14
N GLN A 168 12.35 -17.54 2.77
CA GLN A 168 11.46 -18.69 2.94
C GLN A 168 11.13 -18.91 4.43
N GLY A 169 9.86 -18.85 4.76
CA GLY A 169 9.39 -19.06 6.12
C GLY A 169 9.72 -17.89 7.09
N PRO A 170 9.78 -18.12 8.41
CA PRO A 170 10.10 -17.09 9.40
C PRO A 170 11.61 -16.79 9.45
N ILE A 171 11.96 -15.54 9.72
CA ILE A 171 13.35 -15.15 10.01
C ILE A 171 13.79 -15.82 11.32
N ARG A 172 14.98 -16.40 11.33
CA ARG A 172 15.57 -17.15 12.48
C ARG A 172 16.99 -16.68 12.76
N ILE A 173 17.50 -16.95 13.94
CA ILE A 173 18.93 -16.71 14.28
C ILE A 173 19.84 -17.81 13.73
N SER A 174 19.32 -19.01 13.53
CA SER A 174 20.09 -20.16 13.02
C SER A 174 19.34 -20.81 11.84
N ALA A 175 20.02 -20.89 10.71
CA ALA A 175 19.54 -21.53 9.49
C ALA A 175 20.72 -21.80 8.52
N PRO A 176 20.62 -22.80 7.64
CA PRO A 176 21.73 -23.16 6.73
C PRO A 176 22.16 -22.04 5.77
N TYR A 177 21.30 -21.08 5.49
CA TYR A 177 21.60 -19.95 4.62
C TYR A 177 22.46 -18.88 5.29
N TYR A 178 22.60 -18.86 6.62
CA TYR A 178 23.49 -17.93 7.30
C TYR A 178 24.95 -18.43 7.38
N GLY A 179 25.82 -17.53 7.71
CA GLY A 179 27.25 -17.71 7.90
C GLY A 179 28.03 -16.51 7.36
N ALA A 180 29.18 -16.27 7.91
CA ALA A 180 30.01 -15.12 7.58
C ALA A 180 29.25 -13.77 7.66
N ASN A 181 28.22 -13.69 8.50
CA ASN A 181 27.55 -12.44 8.81
C ASN A 181 28.48 -11.57 9.66
N LEU A 182 28.52 -10.28 9.35
CA LEU A 182 29.42 -9.31 9.95
C LEU A 182 28.64 -8.06 10.37
N ASN A 183 28.85 -7.64 11.62
CA ASN A 183 28.36 -6.36 12.13
C ASN A 183 29.57 -5.48 12.42
N GLU A 184 29.61 -4.29 11.86
CA GLU A 184 30.70 -3.34 11.99
C GLU A 184 30.21 -2.03 12.58
N LEU A 185 30.89 -1.52 13.61
CA LEU A 185 30.65 -0.18 14.11
C LEU A 185 31.28 0.85 13.18
N LEU A 186 30.47 1.73 12.63
CA LEU A 186 30.91 2.85 11.82
C LEU A 186 30.63 4.17 12.55
N ARG A 187 31.60 5.10 12.46
CA ARG A 187 31.50 6.44 13.05
C ARG A 187 31.87 7.48 12.00
N GLU A 188 31.00 8.45 11.80
CA GLU A 188 31.22 9.62 10.97
C GLU A 188 30.86 10.87 11.78
N GLU A 189 31.10 12.07 11.23
CA GLU A 189 30.92 13.33 11.96
C GLU A 189 29.58 13.44 12.71
N ASN A 190 28.48 13.04 12.06
CA ASN A 190 27.14 13.17 12.58
C ASN A 190 26.37 11.84 12.61
N ILE A 191 27.03 10.70 12.51
CA ILE A 191 26.40 9.38 12.44
C ILE A 191 27.26 8.36 13.19
N VAL A 192 26.61 7.59 14.04
CA VAL A 192 27.19 6.37 14.62
C VAL A 192 26.21 5.23 14.40
N GLY A 193 26.69 4.05 14.02
CA GLY A 193 25.81 2.92 13.83
C GLY A 193 26.51 1.62 13.46
N LEU A 194 25.71 0.58 13.39
CA LEU A 194 26.12 -0.75 12.99
C LEU A 194 25.72 -0.97 11.53
N ARG A 195 26.70 -1.23 10.67
CA ARG A 195 26.49 -1.80 9.34
C ARG A 195 26.50 -3.32 9.47
N MET A 196 25.47 -3.97 8.95
CA MET A 196 25.26 -5.41 9.05
C MET A 196 25.24 -6.02 7.65
N THR A 197 26.13 -6.96 7.36
CA THR A 197 26.33 -7.55 6.04
C THR A 197 26.56 -9.06 6.14
N THR A 198 26.74 -9.72 5.00
CA THR A 198 27.23 -11.10 4.91
C THR A 198 28.35 -11.19 3.87
N GLN A 199 29.39 -11.94 4.18
CA GLN A 199 30.48 -12.28 3.26
C GLN A 199 30.27 -13.63 2.57
N LYS A 200 29.18 -14.34 2.89
CA LYS A 200 28.85 -15.66 2.33
C LYS A 200 28.44 -15.58 0.87
N TYR A 201 27.80 -14.49 0.48
CA TYR A 201 27.21 -14.33 -0.85
C TYR A 201 27.87 -13.17 -1.61
N PRO A 202 28.18 -13.36 -2.91
CA PRO A 202 28.68 -12.27 -3.75
C PRO A 202 27.58 -11.24 -4.05
N PRO A 203 27.93 -10.02 -4.51
CA PRO A 203 26.98 -8.93 -4.70
C PRO A 203 25.81 -9.18 -5.67
N ASP A 204 25.96 -10.10 -6.60
CA ASP A 204 24.96 -10.51 -7.59
C ASP A 204 24.07 -11.67 -7.12
N HIS A 205 24.31 -12.21 -5.93
CA HIS A 205 23.51 -13.29 -5.38
C HIS A 205 22.19 -12.79 -4.79
N LEU A 206 21.10 -13.57 -4.92
CA LEU A 206 19.78 -13.23 -4.39
C LEU A 206 19.74 -12.93 -2.88
N GLN A 207 20.59 -13.61 -2.12
CA GLN A 207 20.65 -13.47 -0.66
C GLN A 207 21.67 -12.40 -0.20
N TYR A 208 22.34 -11.73 -1.15
CA TYR A 208 23.20 -10.60 -0.82
C TYR A 208 22.39 -9.40 -0.34
N GLY A 209 22.89 -8.71 0.68
CA GLY A 209 22.27 -7.49 1.16
C GLY A 209 22.93 -6.95 2.42
N SER A 210 22.41 -5.84 2.88
CA SER A 210 22.88 -5.19 4.09
C SER A 210 21.73 -4.51 4.85
N LEU A 211 21.97 -4.30 6.14
CA LEU A 211 21.13 -3.55 7.06
C LEU A 211 21.99 -2.50 7.78
N ALA A 212 21.34 -1.47 8.31
CA ALA A 212 22.00 -0.55 9.22
C ALA A 212 21.06 -0.18 10.38
N LEU A 213 21.60 -0.18 11.58
CA LEU A 213 20.99 0.42 12.77
C LEU A 213 21.88 1.59 13.17
N ALA A 214 21.40 2.81 13.03
CA ALA A 214 22.21 4.01 13.21
C ALA A 214 21.50 5.07 14.07
N THR A 215 22.26 6.02 14.59
CA THR A 215 21.76 7.20 15.29
C THR A 215 22.52 8.44 14.81
N ALA A 216 21.84 9.59 14.84
CA ALA A 216 22.46 10.91 14.65
C ALA A 216 23.08 11.46 15.96
N GLN A 217 22.94 10.76 17.08
CA GLN A 217 23.63 11.09 18.33
C GLN A 217 25.07 10.58 18.28
N THR A 218 26.03 11.42 18.59
CA THR A 218 27.46 11.06 18.60
C THR A 218 28.05 10.99 19.99
N GLU A 219 27.40 11.60 20.98
CA GLU A 219 27.78 11.58 22.38
C GLU A 219 26.96 10.55 23.17
N GLY A 220 27.56 9.97 24.21
CA GLY A 220 26.90 8.98 25.05
C GLY A 220 26.61 7.65 24.37
N VAL A 221 27.16 7.42 23.20
CA VAL A 221 26.93 6.18 22.44
C VAL A 221 27.61 5.00 23.08
N THR A 222 26.87 3.92 23.25
CA THR A 222 27.33 2.59 23.69
C THR A 222 26.88 1.56 22.65
N PHE A 223 27.64 0.50 22.48
CA PHE A 223 27.39 -0.45 21.39
C PHE A 223 27.84 -1.87 21.73
N GLN A 224 27.35 -2.82 20.96
CA GLN A 224 27.78 -4.20 20.97
C GLN A 224 27.56 -4.76 19.57
N THR A 225 28.65 -5.07 18.86
CA THR A 225 28.56 -5.54 17.47
C THR A 225 27.93 -6.92 17.39
N ARG A 226 28.07 -7.73 18.43
CA ARG A 226 27.42 -9.04 18.52
C ARG A 226 27.07 -9.41 19.96
N TRP A 227 25.96 -10.12 20.13
CA TRP A 227 25.65 -10.78 21.39
C TRP A 227 26.50 -12.04 21.58
N SER A 228 26.48 -12.62 22.80
CA SER A 228 27.12 -13.87 23.08
C SER A 228 26.65 -14.97 22.13
N ARG A 229 27.59 -15.72 21.53
CA ARG A 229 27.27 -16.83 20.62
C ARG A 229 27.13 -18.16 21.36
N GLU A 230 26.75 -18.13 22.61
CA GLU A 230 26.50 -19.33 23.38
C GLU A 230 25.19 -20.00 22.96
N GLY A 231 25.04 -21.25 23.33
CA GLY A 231 23.86 -22.03 22.95
C GLY A 231 22.69 -21.86 23.91
N TRP A 232 21.60 -22.49 23.58
CA TRP A 232 20.40 -22.59 24.36
C TRP A 232 19.68 -21.23 24.47
N PHE A 233 19.64 -20.59 25.63
CA PHE A 233 18.91 -19.32 25.88
C PHE A 233 19.85 -18.22 26.40
N ASP A 234 21.11 -18.44 26.37
CA ASP A 234 22.11 -17.65 27.11
C ASP A 234 22.26 -16.24 26.50
N GLU A 235 22.05 -16.09 25.19
CA GLU A 235 22.25 -14.80 24.53
C GLU A 235 21.34 -13.70 25.13
N LEU A 236 20.03 -13.97 25.20
CA LEU A 236 19.06 -13.01 25.73
C LEU A 236 19.28 -12.77 27.23
N GLN A 237 19.54 -13.84 27.99
CA GLN A 237 19.76 -13.74 29.43
C GLN A 237 20.99 -12.90 29.77
N ARG A 238 22.14 -13.14 29.12
CA ARG A 238 23.37 -12.37 29.34
C ARG A 238 23.22 -10.91 28.93
N PHE A 239 22.61 -10.67 27.77
CA PHE A 239 22.33 -9.31 27.30
C PHE A 239 21.46 -8.57 28.31
N TRP A 240 20.35 -9.18 28.75
CA TRP A 240 19.41 -8.58 29.69
C TRP A 240 20.05 -8.31 31.06
N ASP A 241 20.73 -9.29 31.65
CA ASP A 241 21.36 -9.17 32.98
C ASP A 241 22.38 -8.03 33.01
N PHE A 242 23.21 -7.94 31.97
CA PHE A 242 24.19 -6.88 31.86
C PHE A 242 23.55 -5.52 31.66
N PHE A 243 22.67 -5.37 30.66
CA PHE A 243 22.06 -4.09 30.33
C PHE A 243 21.16 -3.58 31.46
N SER A 244 20.33 -4.43 32.07
CA SER A 244 19.42 -4.04 33.12
C SER A 244 20.16 -3.60 34.41
N SER A 245 21.35 -4.13 34.64
CA SER A 245 22.24 -3.74 35.75
C SER A 245 23.01 -2.44 35.47
N GLU A 246 23.62 -2.34 34.28
CA GLU A 246 24.64 -1.31 34.02
C GLU A 246 24.08 -0.09 33.22
N GLY A 247 22.95 -0.21 32.54
CA GLY A 247 22.42 0.83 31.68
C GLY A 247 23.32 1.21 30.51
N ARG A 248 24.17 0.27 30.06
CA ARG A 248 25.05 0.42 28.92
C ARG A 248 25.30 -0.93 28.24
N LEU A 249 25.83 -0.90 27.05
CA LEU A 249 26.33 -2.07 26.35
C LEU A 249 27.80 -2.33 26.72
N THR A 250 28.32 -3.46 26.27
CA THR A 250 29.71 -3.92 26.62
C THR A 250 30.78 -3.13 25.86
N ASP A 251 30.43 -2.34 24.88
CA ASP A 251 31.32 -1.66 23.93
C ASP A 251 32.25 -2.64 23.19
N ASP A 252 31.74 -3.86 22.93
CA ASP A 252 32.42 -4.89 22.16
C ASP A 252 32.35 -4.56 20.66
N ASP A 253 33.49 -4.32 20.03
CA ASP A 253 33.67 -4.00 18.62
C ASP A 253 34.18 -5.20 17.79
N SER A 254 33.99 -6.42 18.30
CA SER A 254 34.39 -7.62 17.60
C SER A 254 33.83 -7.73 16.20
N THR A 255 34.73 -7.90 15.22
CA THR A 255 34.41 -8.03 13.79
C THR A 255 34.58 -9.46 13.27
N ASP A 256 34.59 -10.46 14.15
CA ASP A 256 34.67 -11.87 13.74
C ASP A 256 33.36 -12.27 13.05
N PRO A 257 33.39 -12.75 11.80
CA PRO A 257 32.20 -13.21 11.10
C PRO A 257 31.48 -14.33 11.86
N SER A 258 30.17 -14.43 11.68
CA SER A 258 29.40 -15.51 12.30
C SER A 258 29.75 -16.87 11.73
N PRO A 259 29.66 -17.95 12.53
CA PRO A 259 29.88 -19.31 12.05
C PRO A 259 28.79 -19.73 11.04
N ASP A 260 29.13 -20.78 10.25
CA ASP A 260 28.13 -21.36 9.34
C ASP A 260 26.86 -21.79 10.08
N GLY A 261 25.70 -21.53 9.43
CA GLY A 261 24.41 -21.87 9.95
C GLY A 261 23.86 -20.90 11.01
N ARG A 262 24.55 -19.79 11.27
CA ARG A 262 24.13 -18.81 12.30
C ARG A 262 24.39 -17.37 11.86
N THR A 263 23.58 -16.45 12.36
CA THR A 263 23.79 -15.00 12.28
C THR A 263 23.90 -14.38 13.68
N ASP A 264 24.18 -13.08 13.73
CA ASP A 264 24.41 -12.32 14.97
C ASP A 264 23.38 -11.20 15.17
N VAL A 265 23.16 -10.85 16.44
CA VAL A 265 22.41 -9.67 16.87
C VAL A 265 23.42 -8.59 17.25
N GLY A 266 23.22 -7.37 16.70
CA GLY A 266 23.96 -6.19 17.13
C GLY A 266 23.06 -5.23 17.91
N SER A 267 23.65 -4.44 18.80
CA SER A 267 22.94 -3.43 19.59
C SER A 267 23.66 -2.09 19.59
N LEU A 268 22.88 -1.02 19.51
CA LEU A 268 23.35 0.37 19.57
C LEU A 268 22.51 1.14 20.58
N GLY A 269 23.16 1.90 21.44
CA GLY A 269 22.47 2.67 22.49
C GLY A 269 23.01 4.06 22.68
N VAL A 270 22.21 4.90 23.32
CA VAL A 270 22.55 6.27 23.69
C VAL A 270 22.23 6.47 25.17
N ARG A 271 23.18 7.05 25.93
CA ARG A 271 23.02 7.40 27.36
C ARG A 271 22.93 8.91 27.52
N ILE A 272 21.99 9.34 28.35
CA ILE A 272 21.74 10.75 28.61
C ILE A 272 21.42 10.92 30.11
N ASN A 273 21.84 12.04 30.70
CA ASN A 273 21.39 12.46 32.02
C ASN A 273 20.30 13.52 31.86
N LEU A 274 19.19 13.35 32.55
CA LEU A 274 18.05 14.27 32.52
C LEU A 274 17.80 14.85 33.90
N GLU A 275 17.86 16.16 34.02
CA GLU A 275 17.39 16.87 35.18
C GLU A 275 15.85 16.74 35.35
N PRO A 276 15.26 17.01 36.51
CA PRO A 276 13.81 17.01 36.68
C PRO A 276 13.12 17.87 35.60
N GLU A 277 12.05 17.34 35.00
CA GLU A 277 11.28 17.94 33.89
C GLU A 277 12.04 18.11 32.57
N GLU A 278 13.32 17.79 32.52
CA GLU A 278 14.11 17.85 31.28
C GLU A 278 13.68 16.77 30.27
N GLN A 279 13.79 17.12 28.99
CA GLN A 279 13.43 16.27 27.85
C GLN A 279 14.65 16.02 26.98
N ALA A 280 14.74 14.82 26.43
CA ALA A 280 15.69 14.46 25.37
C ALA A 280 14.99 13.82 24.20
N GLU A 281 15.60 13.95 23.03
CA GLU A 281 15.17 13.29 21.81
C GLU A 281 16.31 12.43 21.28
N VAL A 282 16.03 11.19 20.93
CA VAL A 282 16.97 10.26 20.34
C VAL A 282 16.39 9.71 19.05
N LEU A 283 17.11 9.94 17.94
CA LEU A 283 16.73 9.45 16.61
C LEU A 283 17.52 8.20 16.28
N PHE A 284 16.80 7.11 16.01
CA PHE A 284 17.37 5.91 15.37
C PHE A 284 16.87 5.79 13.93
N LEU A 285 17.73 5.23 13.09
CA LEU A 285 17.44 4.88 11.71
C LEU A 285 17.65 3.37 11.53
N ILE A 286 16.66 2.71 10.92
CA ILE A 286 16.82 1.35 10.40
C ILE A 286 16.75 1.47 8.88
N ALA A 287 17.86 1.14 8.21
CA ALA A 287 17.94 1.14 6.76
C ALA A 287 18.25 -0.26 6.24
N TRP A 288 17.85 -0.52 5.01
CA TRP A 288 18.08 -1.82 4.36
C TRP A 288 18.48 -1.62 2.90
N HIS A 289 19.16 -2.63 2.37
CA HIS A 289 19.56 -2.68 0.97
C HIS A 289 19.67 -4.15 0.53
N PHE A 290 18.69 -4.61 -0.24
CA PHE A 290 18.63 -5.95 -0.84
C PHE A 290 18.49 -5.79 -2.34
N PRO A 291 19.60 -5.72 -3.08
CA PRO A 291 19.63 -5.22 -4.46
C PRO A 291 19.12 -6.23 -5.49
N ASN A 292 18.96 -7.49 -5.13
CA ASN A 292 18.61 -8.54 -6.08
C ASN A 292 17.37 -9.28 -5.63
N PHE A 293 16.45 -9.54 -6.54
CA PHE A 293 15.36 -10.45 -6.28
C PHE A 293 14.91 -11.17 -7.54
N GLU A 294 14.37 -12.37 -7.38
CA GLU A 294 13.92 -13.21 -8.47
C GLU A 294 12.50 -12.86 -8.88
N ASN A 295 12.27 -12.74 -10.17
CA ASN A 295 10.93 -12.75 -10.71
C ASN A 295 10.31 -14.14 -10.53
N TYR A 296 9.50 -14.30 -9.48
CA TYR A 296 8.87 -15.58 -9.13
C TYR A 296 7.43 -15.72 -9.65
N TRP A 297 6.85 -14.65 -10.21
CA TRP A 297 5.41 -14.58 -10.53
C TRP A 297 5.09 -14.72 -12.03
N ASN A 298 6.01 -14.41 -12.91
CA ASN A 298 5.81 -14.58 -14.35
C ASN A 298 6.41 -15.88 -14.85
N LYS A 299 5.60 -16.80 -15.35
CA LYS A 299 6.09 -18.06 -15.92
C LYS A 299 7.03 -17.86 -17.11
N GLU A 300 6.77 -16.84 -17.94
CA GLU A 300 7.56 -16.55 -19.16
C GLU A 300 8.96 -16.03 -18.84
N THR A 301 9.12 -15.37 -17.72
CA THR A 301 10.37 -14.71 -17.30
C THR A 301 10.83 -15.14 -15.90
N GLN A 302 10.31 -16.27 -15.41
CA GLN A 302 10.67 -16.80 -14.09
C GLN A 302 12.18 -17.02 -13.99
N GLY A 303 12.74 -16.65 -12.84
CA GLY A 303 14.18 -16.75 -12.57
C GLY A 303 15.00 -15.57 -13.06
N THR A 304 14.40 -14.60 -13.78
CA THR A 304 15.09 -13.35 -14.10
C THR A 304 15.37 -12.57 -12.82
N ILE A 305 16.61 -12.14 -12.66
CA ILE A 305 16.99 -11.26 -11.53
C ILE A 305 16.59 -9.83 -11.88
N LEU A 306 15.90 -9.20 -10.95
CA LEU A 306 15.44 -7.81 -11.02
C LEU A 306 16.13 -7.00 -9.92
N HIS A 307 16.27 -5.70 -10.14
CA HIS A 307 16.90 -4.79 -9.19
C HIS A 307 15.94 -3.66 -8.81
N PRO A 308 15.67 -3.42 -7.52
CA PRO A 308 14.84 -2.30 -7.11
C PRO A 308 15.54 -0.97 -7.42
N HIS A 309 14.77 0.08 -7.67
CA HIS A 309 15.28 1.40 -8.05
C HIS A 309 16.34 1.95 -7.08
N TYR A 310 16.15 1.77 -5.78
CA TYR A 310 17.11 2.24 -4.79
C TYR A 310 18.49 1.58 -4.91
N ALA A 311 18.59 0.38 -5.50
CA ALA A 311 19.87 -0.31 -5.70
C ALA A 311 20.77 0.39 -6.75
N ALA A 312 20.19 1.14 -7.69
CA ALA A 312 20.95 1.97 -8.61
C ALA A 312 21.49 3.26 -7.94
N ARG A 313 20.88 3.67 -6.81
CA ARG A 313 21.25 4.90 -6.10
C ARG A 313 22.25 4.69 -4.98
N PHE A 314 22.18 3.56 -4.31
CA PHE A 314 22.94 3.25 -3.10
C PHE A 314 23.67 1.92 -3.24
N ARG A 315 24.88 1.84 -2.71
CA ARG A 315 25.68 0.59 -2.72
C ARG A 315 25.36 -0.35 -1.55
N ASP A 316 24.92 0.23 -0.43
CA ASP A 316 24.58 -0.50 0.79
C ASP A 316 23.64 0.31 1.70
N ALA A 317 23.16 -0.28 2.77
CA ALA A 317 22.30 0.38 3.74
C ALA A 317 22.95 1.56 4.47
N TRP A 318 24.28 1.58 4.57
CA TRP A 318 25.01 2.69 5.20
C TRP A 318 24.99 3.95 4.32
N GLU A 319 25.07 3.80 3.01
CA GLU A 319 24.89 4.96 2.09
C GLU A 319 23.47 5.54 2.17
N VAL A 320 22.47 4.72 2.39
CA VAL A 320 21.10 5.21 2.66
C VAL A 320 21.09 6.06 3.94
N VAL A 321 21.69 5.57 5.03
CA VAL A 321 21.79 6.34 6.29
C VAL A 321 22.50 7.67 6.07
N ARG A 322 23.63 7.68 5.37
CA ARG A 322 24.36 8.93 5.04
C ARG A 322 23.50 9.92 4.28
N TYR A 323 22.78 9.47 3.27
CA TYR A 323 21.90 10.32 2.48
C TYR A 323 20.79 10.91 3.35
N VAL A 324 20.13 10.08 4.14
CA VAL A 324 19.02 10.49 4.99
C VAL A 324 19.47 11.49 6.05
N VAL A 325 20.56 11.25 6.77
CA VAL A 325 21.04 12.16 7.81
C VAL A 325 21.49 13.52 7.23
N ARG A 326 22.16 13.53 6.07
CA ARG A 326 22.54 14.77 5.39
C ARG A 326 21.35 15.60 4.92
N ASN A 327 20.23 14.98 4.61
CA ASN A 327 19.03 15.62 4.11
C ASN A 327 17.88 15.64 5.13
N LEU A 328 18.11 15.25 6.38
CA LEU A 328 17.07 14.95 7.36
C LEU A 328 16.04 16.07 7.51
N ASN A 329 16.49 17.29 7.73
CA ASN A 329 15.60 18.44 7.93
C ASN A 329 14.67 18.67 6.72
N ARG A 330 15.19 18.59 5.51
CA ARG A 330 14.40 18.76 4.28
C ARG A 330 13.40 17.61 4.12
N LEU A 331 13.88 16.37 4.23
CA LEU A 331 13.03 15.18 4.07
C LEU A 331 11.86 15.17 5.08
N GLU A 332 12.14 15.55 6.31
CA GLU A 332 11.11 15.65 7.35
C GLU A 332 10.16 16.81 7.09
N GLU A 333 10.67 18.02 6.79
CA GLU A 333 9.84 19.21 6.57
C GLU A 333 8.88 19.02 5.39
N GLU A 334 9.36 18.49 4.26
CA GLU A 334 8.53 18.22 3.08
C GLU A 334 7.49 17.13 3.36
N THR A 335 7.87 16.08 4.08
CA THR A 335 6.93 15.02 4.51
C THR A 335 5.86 15.57 5.48
N ARG A 336 6.25 16.39 6.46
CA ARG A 336 5.32 17.07 7.38
C ARG A 336 4.42 18.06 6.65
N ARG A 337 4.93 18.73 5.65
CA ARG A 337 4.12 19.64 4.82
C ARG A 337 2.95 18.91 4.17
N PHE A 338 3.21 17.75 3.58
CA PHE A 338 2.13 16.91 3.02
C PHE A 338 1.12 16.49 4.10
N GLN A 339 1.61 16.00 5.24
CA GLN A 339 0.76 15.62 6.36
C GLN A 339 -0.15 16.76 6.81
N ARG A 340 0.43 17.97 7.05
CA ARG A 340 -0.32 19.13 7.50
C ARG A 340 -1.40 19.53 6.49
N VAL A 341 -1.04 19.66 5.22
CA VAL A 341 -1.99 20.04 4.16
C VAL A 341 -3.18 19.09 4.10
N LEU A 342 -2.93 17.78 4.27
CA LEU A 342 -4.00 16.79 4.26
C LEU A 342 -4.84 16.84 5.55
N LEU A 343 -4.20 16.82 6.73
CA LEU A 343 -4.89 16.64 8.01
C LEU A 343 -5.47 17.94 8.62
N GLU A 344 -4.95 19.11 8.23
CA GLU A 344 -5.53 20.42 8.62
C GLU A 344 -6.73 20.83 7.75
N SER A 345 -7.20 19.93 6.90
CA SER A 345 -8.40 20.11 6.08
C SER A 345 -9.66 20.08 6.95
N THR A 346 -10.75 20.67 6.42
CA THR A 346 -12.08 20.67 7.07
C THR A 346 -12.91 19.42 6.75
N LEU A 347 -12.32 18.44 6.09
CA LEU A 347 -12.99 17.17 5.78
C LEU A 347 -13.22 16.33 7.05
N PRO A 348 -14.26 15.48 7.07
CA PRO A 348 -14.49 14.58 8.20
C PRO A 348 -13.28 13.66 8.48
N ASP A 349 -12.98 13.41 9.75
CA ASP A 349 -11.83 12.59 10.17
C ASP A 349 -11.76 11.24 9.50
N TYR A 350 -12.89 10.56 9.30
CA TYR A 350 -12.91 9.25 8.63
C TYR A 350 -12.66 9.33 7.11
N VAL A 351 -12.86 10.49 6.49
CA VAL A 351 -12.44 10.73 5.09
C VAL A 351 -10.94 10.91 5.04
N LEU A 352 -10.38 11.76 5.91
CA LEU A 352 -8.93 11.95 6.01
C LEU A 352 -8.20 10.65 6.34
N ASP A 353 -8.80 9.83 7.21
CA ASP A 353 -8.31 8.50 7.54
C ASP A 353 -8.33 7.57 6.31
N ALA A 354 -9.41 7.55 5.52
CA ALA A 354 -9.48 6.77 4.28
C ALA A 354 -8.41 7.20 3.26
N LEU A 355 -8.21 8.50 3.06
CA LEU A 355 -7.22 9.04 2.13
C LEU A 355 -5.79 8.69 2.56
N SER A 356 -5.46 9.00 3.81
CA SER A 356 -4.11 8.85 4.34
C SER A 356 -3.72 7.39 4.54
N SER A 357 -4.60 6.57 5.09
CA SER A 357 -4.32 5.15 5.31
C SER A 357 -4.10 4.39 4.01
N GLN A 358 -4.92 4.64 2.97
CA GLN A 358 -4.76 3.93 1.70
C GLN A 358 -3.55 4.42 0.90
N ALA A 359 -3.12 5.68 1.05
CA ALA A 359 -1.87 6.15 0.45
C ALA A 359 -0.65 5.32 0.93
N SER A 360 -0.72 4.67 2.09
CA SER A 360 0.33 3.79 2.59
C SER A 360 0.56 2.53 1.73
N ILE A 361 -0.42 2.11 0.91
CA ILE A 361 -0.30 1.00 -0.05
C ILE A 361 0.91 1.21 -0.97
N LEU A 362 1.19 2.45 -1.36
CA LEU A 362 2.29 2.77 -2.25
C LEU A 362 3.68 2.41 -1.68
N ARG A 363 3.81 2.23 -0.35
CA ARG A 363 5.05 1.80 0.34
C ARG A 363 5.18 0.30 0.50
N THR A 364 4.11 -0.45 0.27
CA THR A 364 4.06 -1.89 0.47
C THR A 364 4.58 -2.63 -0.75
N ASN A 365 4.75 -3.95 -0.63
CA ASN A 365 5.15 -4.79 -1.75
C ASN A 365 4.08 -4.94 -2.85
N THR A 366 2.91 -4.30 -2.72
CA THR A 366 1.97 -4.12 -3.82
C THR A 366 2.61 -3.30 -4.95
N CYS A 367 3.47 -2.34 -4.60
CA CYS A 367 4.16 -1.47 -5.55
C CYS A 367 5.64 -1.84 -5.66
N GLN A 368 6.16 -1.89 -6.86
CA GLN A 368 7.55 -2.18 -7.19
C GLN A 368 8.07 -1.12 -8.15
N TRP A 369 9.30 -0.68 -7.94
CA TRP A 369 9.98 0.25 -8.82
C TRP A 369 11.39 -0.25 -9.09
N TYR A 370 11.76 -0.35 -10.37
CA TYR A 370 13.00 -1.00 -10.81
C TYR A 370 14.07 0.00 -11.23
N ASP A 371 15.30 -0.47 -11.33
CA ASP A 371 16.49 0.32 -11.68
C ASP A 371 16.44 0.90 -13.10
N ASP A 372 15.67 0.29 -14.01
CA ASP A 372 15.42 0.79 -15.36
C ASP A 372 14.34 1.90 -15.41
N GLY A 373 13.80 2.31 -14.26
CA GLY A 373 12.72 3.28 -14.12
C GLY A 373 11.32 2.71 -14.25
N THR A 374 11.17 1.41 -14.52
CA THR A 374 9.86 0.77 -14.66
C THR A 374 9.12 0.71 -13.32
N PHE A 375 7.93 1.29 -13.26
CA PHE A 375 6.99 1.07 -12.16
C PHE A 375 6.06 -0.09 -12.49
N HIS A 376 6.02 -1.06 -11.59
CA HIS A 376 5.22 -2.27 -11.71
C HIS A 376 4.45 -2.53 -10.42
N ALA A 377 3.27 -3.13 -10.51
CA ALA A 377 2.48 -3.39 -9.33
C ALA A 377 1.75 -4.73 -9.39
N PHE A 378 1.55 -5.31 -8.21
CA PHE A 378 0.54 -6.32 -7.97
C PHE A 378 -0.84 -5.67 -7.74
N GLU A 379 -1.91 -6.44 -7.72
CA GLU A 379 -3.19 -5.99 -7.22
C GLU A 379 -3.16 -5.82 -5.69
N GLY A 380 -2.42 -6.68 -5.01
CA GLY A 380 -2.21 -6.73 -3.58
C GLY A 380 -1.16 -7.79 -3.22
N CYS A 381 -1.12 -8.20 -1.97
CA CYS A 381 -0.17 -9.17 -1.47
C CYS A 381 -0.86 -10.29 -0.70
N SER A 382 -0.52 -11.56 -0.95
CA SER A 382 -0.73 -12.61 0.04
C SER A 382 0.36 -12.54 1.13
N ASP A 383 0.31 -13.39 2.12
CA ASP A 383 1.27 -13.37 3.24
C ASP A 383 2.75 -13.48 2.80
N ARG A 384 3.02 -14.15 1.68
CA ARG A 384 4.38 -14.52 1.25
C ARG A 384 4.73 -14.20 -0.20
N GLN A 385 3.78 -13.70 -0.97
CA GLN A 385 3.98 -13.36 -2.37
C GLN A 385 3.02 -12.29 -2.84
N GLY A 386 3.34 -11.61 -3.94
CA GLY A 386 2.39 -10.72 -4.59
C GLY A 386 1.17 -11.48 -5.11
N CYS A 387 0.01 -10.83 -5.07
CA CYS A 387 -1.24 -11.35 -5.62
C CYS A 387 -1.51 -10.67 -6.96
N CYS A 388 -1.76 -11.45 -8.01
CA CYS A 388 -2.22 -10.94 -9.31
C CYS A 388 -1.30 -9.84 -9.87
N PHE A 389 -0.23 -10.28 -10.51
CA PHE A 389 0.85 -9.42 -11.02
C PHE A 389 0.44 -8.55 -12.22
N GLY A 390 1.29 -7.61 -12.57
CA GLY A 390 1.37 -7.04 -13.90
C GLY A 390 0.55 -5.79 -14.13
N ASN A 391 0.43 -4.88 -13.17
CA ASN A 391 -0.34 -3.64 -13.32
C ASN A 391 -1.79 -3.92 -13.74
N CYS A 392 -2.40 -4.97 -13.20
CA CYS A 392 -3.69 -5.46 -13.65
C CYS A 392 -4.68 -4.31 -13.89
N THR A 393 -5.03 -4.08 -15.16
CA THR A 393 -5.83 -2.93 -15.57
C THR A 393 -7.24 -2.94 -15.00
N HIS A 394 -7.80 -4.11 -14.69
CA HIS A 394 -9.08 -4.24 -13.99
C HIS A 394 -9.10 -3.51 -12.65
N VAL A 395 -7.99 -3.59 -11.89
CA VAL A 395 -7.87 -3.06 -10.53
C VAL A 395 -7.27 -1.67 -10.54
N TRP A 396 -6.18 -1.48 -11.28
CA TRP A 396 -5.48 -0.21 -11.36
C TRP A 396 -6.25 0.89 -12.09
N ASN A 397 -7.35 0.56 -12.78
CA ASN A 397 -8.29 1.56 -13.31
C ASN A 397 -9.13 2.25 -12.22
N PHE A 398 -9.24 1.68 -11.03
CA PHE A 398 -9.87 2.33 -9.88
C PHE A 398 -8.95 3.32 -9.16
N GLU A 399 -7.65 3.14 -9.33
CA GLU A 399 -6.62 3.90 -8.65
C GLU A 399 -6.64 5.40 -9.05
N GLN A 400 -6.59 6.29 -8.04
CA GLN A 400 -6.47 7.74 -8.22
C GLN A 400 -5.31 8.34 -7.40
N THR A 401 -4.85 7.68 -6.35
CA THR A 401 -3.84 8.21 -5.42
C THR A 401 -2.48 8.40 -6.09
N LEU A 402 -2.00 7.40 -6.85
CA LEU A 402 -0.70 7.44 -7.53
C LEU A 402 -0.65 8.55 -8.58
N ALA A 403 -1.72 8.69 -9.37
CA ALA A 403 -1.81 9.67 -10.43
C ALA A 403 -1.65 11.12 -9.95
N PHE A 404 -2.20 11.42 -8.78
CA PHE A 404 -2.16 12.77 -8.22
C PHE A 404 -0.95 13.02 -7.32
N LEU A 405 -0.41 11.99 -6.66
CA LEU A 405 0.74 12.13 -5.78
C LEU A 405 2.08 11.90 -6.49
N PHE A 406 2.14 10.93 -7.41
CA PHE A 406 3.37 10.54 -8.12
C PHE A 406 3.10 10.32 -9.61
N PRO A 407 2.70 11.35 -10.35
CA PRO A 407 2.30 11.25 -11.76
C PRO A 407 3.38 10.67 -12.66
N GLN A 408 4.66 10.81 -12.30
CA GLN A 408 5.77 10.23 -13.05
C GLN A 408 5.68 8.69 -13.11
N LEU A 409 5.34 8.05 -11.98
CA LEU A 409 5.18 6.59 -11.87
C LEU A 409 3.93 6.12 -12.60
N GLU A 410 2.83 6.84 -12.49
CA GLU A 410 1.58 6.53 -13.21
C GLU A 410 1.75 6.64 -14.73
N ARG A 411 2.49 7.66 -15.20
CA ARG A 411 2.80 7.82 -16.63
C ARG A 411 3.67 6.66 -17.15
N ASP A 412 4.57 6.12 -16.35
CA ASP A 412 5.33 4.93 -16.72
C ASP A 412 4.44 3.68 -16.87
N MET A 413 3.40 3.53 -16.03
CA MET A 413 2.39 2.50 -16.25
C MET A 413 1.69 2.67 -17.61
N ARG A 414 1.40 3.92 -18.04
CA ARG A 414 0.82 4.16 -19.39
C ARG A 414 1.76 3.75 -20.52
N VAL A 415 3.07 3.98 -20.36
CA VAL A 415 4.05 3.46 -21.32
C VAL A 415 3.98 1.93 -21.38
N THR A 416 3.89 1.28 -20.25
CA THR A 416 3.76 -0.18 -20.16
C THR A 416 2.49 -0.69 -20.86
N ASP A 417 1.33 -0.08 -20.60
CA ASP A 417 0.05 -0.47 -21.19
C ASP A 417 0.03 -0.32 -22.72
N PHE A 418 0.50 0.84 -23.20
CA PHE A 418 0.37 1.17 -24.63
C PHE A 418 1.54 0.67 -25.47
N GLU A 419 2.79 0.92 -25.09
CA GLU A 419 3.94 0.55 -25.95
C GLU A 419 4.34 -0.92 -25.85
N TYR A 420 4.12 -1.53 -24.68
CA TYR A 420 4.50 -2.93 -24.43
C TYR A 420 3.29 -3.87 -24.40
N GLY A 421 2.18 -3.41 -23.86
CA GLY A 421 0.97 -4.21 -23.68
C GLY A 421 0.02 -4.22 -24.86
N THR A 422 0.08 -3.23 -25.79
CA THR A 422 -0.83 -3.12 -26.93
C THR A 422 -0.16 -3.60 -28.23
N ASP A 423 -0.75 -4.58 -28.88
CA ASP A 423 -0.24 -5.13 -30.12
C ASP A 423 -0.65 -4.29 -31.38
N GLU A 424 -0.21 -4.73 -32.55
CA GLU A 424 -0.47 -4.03 -33.81
C GLU A 424 -1.97 -3.99 -34.21
N GLU A 425 -2.76 -4.93 -33.72
CA GLU A 425 -4.20 -4.97 -33.97
C GLU A 425 -5.02 -4.27 -32.90
N GLY A 426 -4.38 -3.81 -31.80
CA GLY A 426 -5.00 -3.06 -30.73
C GLY A 426 -5.42 -3.88 -29.53
N TYR A 427 -5.18 -5.21 -29.52
CA TYR A 427 -5.36 -6.01 -28.31
C TYR A 427 -4.42 -5.50 -27.21
N MET A 428 -4.92 -5.23 -26.02
CA MET A 428 -4.14 -4.83 -24.84
C MET A 428 -4.11 -5.97 -23.83
N HIS A 429 -2.91 -6.34 -23.37
CA HIS A 429 -2.76 -7.23 -22.23
C HIS A 429 -3.24 -6.52 -20.96
N PHE A 430 -4.10 -7.14 -20.18
CA PHE A 430 -4.53 -6.58 -18.88
C PHE A 430 -3.55 -6.87 -17.75
N ARG A 431 -2.54 -7.74 -17.99
CA ARG A 431 -1.42 -8.03 -17.08
C ARG A 431 -0.11 -8.03 -17.83
N HIS A 432 0.88 -7.34 -17.33
CA HIS A 432 2.18 -7.16 -17.95
C HIS A 432 3.26 -8.03 -17.30
N VAL A 433 4.30 -8.37 -18.07
CA VAL A 433 5.46 -9.14 -17.58
C VAL A 433 6.63 -8.23 -17.25
N MET A 434 7.52 -8.73 -16.40
CA MET A 434 8.79 -8.10 -16.09
C MET A 434 9.96 -9.05 -16.42
N PRO A 435 11.03 -8.59 -17.05
CA PRO A 435 11.16 -7.30 -17.75
C PRO A 435 10.08 -7.06 -18.81
N ARG A 436 9.81 -5.80 -19.15
CA ARG A 436 8.80 -5.46 -20.18
C ARG A 436 9.11 -6.15 -21.50
N ALA A 437 8.12 -6.76 -22.12
CA ALA A 437 8.27 -7.48 -23.39
C ALA A 437 7.11 -7.17 -24.33
N LYS A 438 7.44 -7.05 -25.63
CA LYS A 438 6.48 -6.94 -26.76
C LYS A 438 6.23 -8.30 -27.40
N GLY A 439 5.15 -8.41 -28.18
CA GLY A 439 4.89 -9.58 -29.04
C GLY A 439 4.51 -10.85 -28.28
N ARG A 440 3.98 -10.72 -27.08
CA ARG A 440 3.47 -11.85 -26.29
C ARG A 440 2.22 -12.46 -26.93
N PRO A 441 1.99 -13.77 -26.75
CA PRO A 441 0.72 -14.39 -27.16
C PRO A 441 -0.47 -13.71 -26.49
N ARG A 442 -1.54 -13.47 -27.25
CA ARG A 442 -2.79 -12.92 -26.73
C ARG A 442 -3.44 -13.87 -25.72
N GLY A 443 -4.03 -13.29 -24.70
CA GLY A 443 -4.95 -13.95 -23.79
C GLY A 443 -6.40 -13.48 -24.04
N THR A 444 -7.23 -13.50 -22.98
CA THR A 444 -8.56 -12.91 -23.03
C THR A 444 -8.46 -11.37 -22.98
N PRO A 445 -9.12 -10.65 -23.92
CA PRO A 445 -9.11 -9.19 -23.87
C PRO A 445 -10.04 -8.67 -22.76
N ALA A 446 -9.53 -7.80 -21.89
CA ALA A 446 -10.28 -7.21 -20.80
C ALA A 446 -10.95 -5.89 -21.23
N ALA A 447 -12.25 -5.91 -21.37
CA ALA A 447 -13.00 -4.75 -21.88
C ALA A 447 -12.93 -3.54 -20.94
N ASP A 448 -13.14 -3.73 -19.64
CA ASP A 448 -13.03 -2.67 -18.62
C ASP A 448 -11.59 -2.12 -18.53
N GLY A 449 -10.61 -3.01 -18.54
CA GLY A 449 -9.20 -2.65 -18.45
C GLY A 449 -8.74 -1.78 -19.60
N GLN A 450 -9.01 -2.24 -20.82
CA GLN A 450 -8.57 -1.58 -22.06
C GLN A 450 -9.22 -0.21 -22.22
N MET A 451 -10.52 -0.09 -21.99
CA MET A 451 -11.26 1.20 -22.08
C MET A 451 -10.84 2.17 -20.96
N GLY A 452 -10.66 1.66 -19.73
CA GLY A 452 -10.19 2.48 -18.62
C GLY A 452 -8.79 3.05 -18.82
N CYS A 453 -7.87 2.31 -19.46
CA CYS A 453 -6.54 2.82 -19.79
C CYS A 453 -6.56 4.03 -20.75
N LEU A 454 -7.53 4.10 -21.65
CA LEU A 454 -7.72 5.28 -22.51
C LEU A 454 -8.14 6.50 -21.71
N MET A 455 -9.05 6.35 -20.76
CA MET A 455 -9.46 7.42 -19.85
C MET A 455 -8.30 7.86 -18.94
N LYS A 456 -7.47 6.93 -18.51
CA LYS A 456 -6.26 7.24 -17.73
C LYS A 456 -5.22 8.00 -18.56
N LEU A 457 -5.01 7.67 -19.82
CA LEU A 457 -4.10 8.43 -20.69
C LEU A 457 -4.58 9.89 -20.84
N TYR A 458 -5.89 10.09 -20.98
CA TYR A 458 -6.47 11.43 -20.99
C TYR A 458 -6.24 12.17 -19.67
N ARG A 459 -6.40 11.50 -18.52
CA ARG A 459 -6.09 12.05 -17.20
C ARG A 459 -4.62 12.49 -17.09
N GLU A 460 -3.66 11.64 -17.49
CA GLU A 460 -2.23 11.98 -17.46
C GLU A 460 -1.90 13.18 -18.34
N TRP A 461 -2.57 13.30 -19.49
CA TRP A 461 -2.42 14.48 -20.34
C TRP A 461 -2.97 15.74 -19.65
N LEU A 462 -4.17 15.68 -19.09
CA LEU A 462 -4.75 16.81 -18.34
C LEU A 462 -3.84 17.25 -17.17
N LEU A 463 -3.28 16.31 -16.43
CA LEU A 463 -2.43 16.62 -15.29
C LEU A 463 -1.05 17.17 -15.68
N SER A 464 -0.52 16.80 -16.83
CA SER A 464 0.84 17.16 -17.25
C SER A 464 0.92 18.26 -18.31
N GLY A 465 -0.08 18.38 -19.17
CA GLY A 465 0.00 19.19 -20.38
C GLY A 465 1.02 18.71 -21.41
N ASP A 466 1.60 17.51 -21.21
CA ASP A 466 2.68 16.97 -22.04
C ASP A 466 2.13 16.40 -23.36
N LYS A 467 2.08 17.28 -24.35
CA LYS A 467 1.60 16.92 -25.69
C LYS A 467 2.53 15.93 -26.39
N GLU A 468 3.82 15.96 -26.14
CA GLU A 468 4.77 15.02 -26.76
C GLU A 468 4.55 13.60 -26.24
N PHE A 469 4.32 13.44 -24.92
CA PHE A 469 3.94 12.18 -24.32
C PHE A 469 2.63 11.64 -24.90
N LEU A 470 1.62 12.48 -25.03
CA LEU A 470 0.34 12.11 -25.65
C LEU A 470 0.54 11.69 -27.11
N GLN A 471 1.28 12.47 -27.89
CA GLN A 471 1.57 12.18 -29.31
C GLN A 471 2.33 10.87 -29.49
N ARG A 472 3.26 10.56 -28.58
CA ARG A 472 4.02 9.29 -28.56
C ARG A 472 3.11 8.09 -28.38
N LEU A 473 2.13 8.17 -27.45
CA LEU A 473 1.26 7.05 -27.12
C LEU A 473 0.00 6.98 -27.99
N TRP A 474 -0.37 8.05 -28.69
CA TRP A 474 -1.60 8.12 -29.47
C TRP A 474 -1.77 7.00 -30.51
N PRO A 475 -0.76 6.59 -31.31
CA PRO A 475 -0.92 5.50 -32.26
C PRO A 475 -1.34 4.16 -31.63
N TYR A 476 -0.89 3.92 -30.40
CA TYR A 476 -1.27 2.72 -29.64
C TYR A 476 -2.66 2.89 -29.02
N ALA A 477 -2.95 4.04 -28.43
CA ALA A 477 -4.25 4.36 -27.83
C ALA A 477 -5.39 4.28 -28.88
N LYS A 478 -5.14 4.83 -30.06
CA LYS A 478 -6.05 4.75 -31.21
C LYS A 478 -6.37 3.29 -31.58
N ARG A 479 -5.33 2.45 -31.74
CA ARG A 479 -5.52 1.03 -32.02
C ARG A 479 -6.26 0.29 -30.90
N ALA A 480 -5.93 0.61 -29.65
CA ALA A 480 -6.58 0.01 -28.49
C ALA A 480 -8.08 0.35 -28.42
N LEU A 481 -8.47 1.59 -28.72
CA LEU A 481 -9.88 1.94 -28.82
C LEU A 481 -10.56 1.22 -29.98
N GLU A 482 -9.95 1.24 -31.17
CA GLU A 482 -10.51 0.65 -32.39
C GLU A 482 -10.54 -0.88 -32.36
N PHE A 483 -9.86 -1.53 -31.41
CA PHE A 483 -10.01 -2.96 -31.14
C PHE A 483 -11.44 -3.31 -30.74
N ALA A 484 -12.16 -2.41 -30.07
CA ALA A 484 -13.57 -2.61 -29.77
C ALA A 484 -14.41 -2.92 -31.02
N TRP A 485 -14.08 -2.32 -32.15
CA TRP A 485 -14.77 -2.53 -33.44
C TRP A 485 -14.44 -3.87 -34.11
N LYS A 486 -13.43 -4.56 -33.63
CA LYS A 486 -13.08 -5.90 -34.11
C LYS A 486 -13.73 -7.00 -33.27
N ASP A 487 -13.86 -6.74 -31.98
CA ASP A 487 -14.23 -7.77 -30.99
C ASP A 487 -15.58 -7.51 -30.31
N TRP A 488 -15.82 -6.32 -29.76
CA TRP A 488 -16.97 -6.05 -28.87
C TRP A 488 -18.10 -5.28 -29.55
N ASP A 489 -17.81 -4.34 -30.46
CA ASP A 489 -18.74 -3.41 -31.14
C ASP A 489 -18.45 -3.42 -32.66
N ARG A 490 -18.81 -4.49 -33.34
CA ARG A 490 -18.43 -4.72 -34.74
C ARG A 490 -19.16 -3.83 -35.73
N ASP A 491 -20.35 -3.39 -35.41
CA ASP A 491 -21.18 -2.51 -36.25
C ASP A 491 -20.99 -1.03 -35.95
N LYS A 492 -20.16 -0.69 -34.99
CA LYS A 492 -19.78 0.66 -34.56
C LYS A 492 -21.00 1.48 -34.14
N ASP A 493 -21.85 0.88 -33.35
CA ASP A 493 -23.02 1.56 -32.79
C ASP A 493 -22.83 2.07 -31.35
N GLY A 494 -21.65 1.86 -30.78
CA GLY A 494 -21.23 2.39 -29.49
C GLY A 494 -21.63 1.53 -28.30
N VAL A 495 -22.02 0.27 -28.51
CA VAL A 495 -22.30 -0.70 -27.45
C VAL A 495 -21.52 -1.98 -27.63
N MET A 496 -21.11 -2.58 -26.53
CA MET A 496 -20.42 -3.88 -26.51
C MET A 496 -21.45 -4.99 -26.35
N GLU A 497 -21.42 -6.01 -27.23
CA GLU A 497 -22.43 -7.08 -27.25
C GLU A 497 -21.87 -8.47 -27.00
N THR A 498 -20.60 -8.72 -27.33
CA THR A 498 -19.95 -10.03 -27.19
C THR A 498 -19.43 -10.30 -25.77
N ALA A 499 -18.57 -11.28 -25.60
CA ALA A 499 -17.93 -11.61 -24.32
C ALA A 499 -17.01 -10.46 -23.83
N GLN A 500 -17.31 -9.89 -22.68
CA GLN A 500 -16.61 -8.76 -22.08
C GLN A 500 -15.96 -9.21 -20.79
N HIS A 501 -14.70 -9.66 -20.84
CA HIS A 501 -13.93 -10.01 -19.66
C HIS A 501 -13.70 -8.76 -18.80
N ASN A 502 -13.81 -8.89 -17.48
CA ASN A 502 -13.83 -7.76 -16.58
C ASN A 502 -13.35 -8.10 -15.17
N THR A 503 -13.32 -7.11 -14.30
CA THR A 503 -12.81 -7.18 -12.91
C THR A 503 -13.49 -8.22 -12.00
N TYR A 504 -14.59 -8.80 -12.44
CA TYR A 504 -15.24 -9.91 -11.72
C TYR A 504 -14.71 -11.29 -12.15
N ASP A 505 -13.62 -11.34 -12.92
CA ASP A 505 -12.97 -12.55 -13.45
C ASP A 505 -13.91 -13.43 -14.29
N VAL A 506 -14.89 -12.82 -14.91
CA VAL A 506 -15.88 -13.47 -15.79
C VAL A 506 -16.13 -12.62 -17.03
N GLU A 507 -16.76 -13.21 -18.04
CA GLU A 507 -17.28 -12.50 -19.19
C GLU A 507 -18.74 -12.07 -18.91
N PHE A 508 -19.00 -10.76 -19.01
CA PHE A 508 -20.37 -10.29 -19.22
C PHE A 508 -20.71 -10.33 -20.71
N TYR A 509 -21.88 -10.80 -21.02
CA TYR A 509 -22.41 -10.88 -22.37
C TYR A 509 -23.53 -9.87 -22.60
N GLY A 510 -23.68 -9.42 -23.85
CA GLY A 510 -24.70 -8.48 -24.22
C GLY A 510 -24.52 -7.09 -23.58
N LEU A 511 -25.57 -6.33 -23.59
CA LEU A 511 -25.53 -4.93 -23.20
C LEU A 511 -25.49 -4.80 -21.67
N ASN A 512 -24.55 -4.01 -21.16
CA ASN A 512 -24.50 -3.60 -19.77
C ASN A 512 -23.84 -2.22 -19.64
N THR A 513 -24.18 -1.48 -18.60
CA THR A 513 -23.66 -0.12 -18.44
C THR A 513 -22.31 -0.04 -17.76
N MET A 514 -21.83 -1.09 -17.09
CA MET A 514 -20.48 -1.09 -16.54
C MET A 514 -19.45 -0.96 -17.66
N MET A 515 -19.47 -1.87 -18.65
CA MET A 515 -18.62 -1.79 -19.83
C MET A 515 -19.01 -0.64 -20.73
N GLY A 516 -20.33 -0.44 -20.93
CA GLY A 516 -20.85 0.61 -21.79
C GLY A 516 -20.41 2.00 -21.39
N THR A 517 -20.43 2.35 -20.09
CA THR A 517 -19.98 3.69 -19.64
C THR A 517 -18.47 3.85 -19.74
N LEU A 518 -17.67 2.79 -19.52
CA LEU A 518 -16.23 2.83 -19.75
C LEU A 518 -15.91 3.03 -21.23
N TYR A 519 -16.63 2.35 -22.11
CA TYR A 519 -16.46 2.52 -23.57
C TYR A 519 -16.87 3.92 -24.04
N LEU A 520 -18.01 4.44 -23.57
CA LEU A 520 -18.42 5.81 -23.85
C LEU A 520 -17.41 6.83 -23.34
N GLY A 521 -16.89 6.63 -22.13
CA GLY A 521 -15.82 7.46 -21.55
C GLY A 521 -14.53 7.41 -22.36
N ALA A 522 -14.13 6.23 -22.82
CA ALA A 522 -12.96 6.05 -23.68
C ALA A 522 -13.14 6.75 -25.04
N LEU A 523 -14.33 6.66 -25.65
CA LEU A 523 -14.65 7.37 -26.90
C LEU A 523 -14.57 8.89 -26.73
N ARG A 524 -15.13 9.43 -25.64
CA ARG A 524 -15.05 10.87 -25.33
C ARG A 524 -13.60 11.31 -25.05
N ALA A 525 -12.87 10.58 -24.24
CA ALA A 525 -11.46 10.87 -23.96
C ALA A 525 -10.61 10.84 -25.25
N ALA A 526 -10.86 9.87 -26.11
CA ALA A 526 -10.15 9.75 -27.38
C ALA A 526 -10.55 10.83 -28.40
N GLU A 527 -11.79 11.29 -28.40
CA GLU A 527 -12.24 12.43 -29.18
C GLU A 527 -11.44 13.69 -28.81
N GLU A 528 -11.39 14.04 -27.52
CA GLU A 528 -10.62 15.19 -27.00
C GLU A 528 -9.13 15.08 -27.35
N MET A 529 -8.52 13.90 -27.12
CA MET A 529 -7.11 13.66 -27.47
C MET A 529 -6.85 13.79 -28.98
N ALA A 530 -7.76 13.30 -29.82
CA ALA A 530 -7.66 13.38 -31.27
C ALA A 530 -7.75 14.86 -31.76
N GLU A 531 -8.64 15.67 -31.18
CA GLU A 531 -8.76 17.09 -31.47
C GLU A 531 -7.46 17.85 -31.17
N VAL A 532 -6.92 17.64 -29.98
CA VAL A 532 -5.63 18.26 -29.55
C VAL A 532 -4.48 17.90 -30.47
N LEU A 533 -4.46 16.65 -30.98
CA LEU A 533 -3.43 16.17 -31.89
C LEU A 533 -3.69 16.49 -33.37
N GLY A 534 -4.85 17.07 -33.72
CA GLY A 534 -5.23 17.41 -35.09
C GLY A 534 -5.69 16.20 -35.91
N ASP A 535 -6.05 15.07 -35.28
CA ASP A 535 -6.65 13.90 -35.97
C ASP A 535 -8.18 14.05 -36.05
N GLU A 536 -8.62 15.10 -36.77
CA GLU A 536 -10.02 15.46 -36.91
C GLU A 536 -10.89 14.31 -37.45
N LYS A 537 -10.32 13.41 -38.24
CA LYS A 537 -11.09 12.27 -38.76
C LYS A 537 -11.47 11.31 -37.65
N ALA A 538 -10.51 10.99 -36.79
CA ALA A 538 -10.73 10.13 -35.62
C ALA A 538 -11.73 10.79 -34.66
N ALA A 539 -11.53 12.07 -34.34
CA ALA A 539 -12.44 12.81 -33.45
C ALA A 539 -13.90 12.73 -33.92
N ARG A 540 -14.18 13.02 -35.19
CA ARG A 540 -15.53 12.92 -35.75
C ARG A 540 -16.09 11.48 -35.73
N GLU A 541 -15.29 10.48 -35.97
CA GLU A 541 -15.72 9.07 -35.94
C GLU A 541 -16.05 8.64 -34.48
N TYR A 542 -15.22 8.98 -33.52
CA TYR A 542 -15.45 8.65 -32.12
C TYR A 542 -16.69 9.36 -31.57
N HIS A 543 -16.85 10.63 -31.85
CA HIS A 543 -18.07 11.37 -31.51
C HIS A 543 -19.36 10.72 -32.06
N LYS A 544 -19.34 10.29 -33.32
CA LYS A 544 -20.48 9.63 -33.94
C LYS A 544 -20.84 8.31 -33.27
N VAL A 545 -19.84 7.49 -32.93
CA VAL A 545 -20.04 6.21 -32.24
C VAL A 545 -20.54 6.47 -30.81
N TYR A 546 -19.94 7.43 -30.11
CA TYR A 546 -20.37 7.86 -28.77
C TYR A 546 -21.85 8.26 -28.74
N GLU A 547 -22.28 9.13 -29.65
CA GLU A 547 -23.68 9.64 -29.70
C GLU A 547 -24.72 8.53 -29.99
N LYS A 548 -24.35 7.51 -30.75
CA LYS A 548 -25.20 6.34 -30.95
C LYS A 548 -25.29 5.49 -29.69
N GLY A 549 -24.11 5.14 -29.11
CA GLY A 549 -24.01 4.25 -27.99
C GLY A 549 -24.69 4.78 -26.72
N ARG A 550 -24.52 6.08 -26.41
CA ARG A 550 -25.18 6.69 -25.26
C ARG A 550 -26.72 6.62 -25.35
N LYS A 551 -27.26 6.80 -26.55
CA LYS A 551 -28.73 6.71 -26.79
C LYS A 551 -29.23 5.28 -26.66
N ARG A 552 -28.49 4.30 -27.27
CA ARG A 552 -28.88 2.90 -27.25
C ARG A 552 -28.83 2.33 -25.85
N LEU A 553 -27.69 2.51 -25.12
CA LEU A 553 -27.56 2.06 -23.73
C LEU A 553 -28.67 2.61 -22.83
N ASP A 554 -28.93 3.91 -22.93
CA ASP A 554 -29.93 4.55 -22.11
C ASP A 554 -31.36 4.06 -22.41
N GLN A 555 -31.72 3.89 -23.69
CA GLN A 555 -33.04 3.43 -24.08
C GLN A 555 -33.29 1.96 -23.76
N GLU A 556 -32.27 1.10 -23.93
CA GLU A 556 -32.45 -0.32 -23.80
C GLU A 556 -32.26 -0.83 -22.36
N LEU A 557 -31.39 -0.21 -21.55
CA LEU A 557 -31.03 -0.74 -20.25
C LEU A 557 -31.69 -0.04 -19.06
N TRP A 558 -32.37 1.10 -19.27
CA TRP A 558 -33.00 1.83 -18.18
C TRP A 558 -34.27 1.15 -17.67
N SER A 559 -34.25 0.66 -16.41
CA SER A 559 -35.39 -0.03 -15.78
C SER A 559 -36.32 0.88 -14.98
N ARG A 560 -36.25 2.19 -15.14
CA ARG A 560 -36.94 3.28 -14.40
C ARG A 560 -36.32 3.65 -13.05
N GLU A 561 -35.43 2.84 -12.51
CA GLU A 561 -34.75 3.11 -11.22
C GLU A 561 -33.23 2.98 -11.33
N TYR A 562 -32.72 2.01 -12.08
CA TYR A 562 -31.30 1.74 -12.30
C TYR A 562 -31.12 1.05 -13.65
N TYR A 563 -29.88 0.90 -14.08
CA TYR A 563 -29.55 0.19 -15.32
C TYR A 563 -29.37 -1.30 -15.08
N VAL A 564 -29.87 -2.11 -16.02
CA VAL A 564 -29.82 -3.57 -15.99
C VAL A 564 -28.93 -4.12 -17.10
N GLN A 565 -28.60 -5.40 -17.06
CA GLN A 565 -27.96 -6.11 -18.16
C GLN A 565 -29.00 -6.79 -19.03
N LYS A 566 -28.80 -6.76 -20.36
CA LYS A 566 -29.53 -7.57 -21.33
C LYS A 566 -28.59 -8.54 -22.03
N TYR A 567 -28.86 -9.82 -21.90
CA TYR A 567 -28.07 -10.89 -22.51
C TYR A 567 -28.98 -12.06 -22.89
N ASP A 568 -28.48 -12.97 -23.73
CA ASP A 568 -29.17 -14.22 -24.07
C ASP A 568 -28.74 -15.32 -23.10
N GLU A 569 -29.67 -15.82 -22.29
CA GLU A 569 -29.40 -16.91 -21.33
C GLU A 569 -28.96 -18.20 -22.00
N SER A 570 -29.31 -18.44 -23.27
CA SER A 570 -28.85 -19.62 -24.00
C SER A 570 -27.38 -19.57 -24.38
N GLU A 571 -26.85 -18.37 -24.58
CA GLU A 571 -25.44 -18.12 -24.88
C GLU A 571 -24.60 -18.00 -23.61
N ALA A 572 -25.17 -17.41 -22.53
CA ALA A 572 -24.47 -17.15 -21.28
C ALA A 572 -25.28 -17.62 -20.05
N PRO A 573 -25.39 -18.93 -19.78
CA PRO A 573 -26.24 -19.45 -18.72
C PRO A 573 -25.70 -19.22 -17.29
N LYS A 574 -24.48 -18.67 -17.16
CA LYS A 574 -23.81 -18.44 -15.86
C LYS A 574 -23.12 -17.08 -15.81
N TYR A 575 -22.92 -16.62 -14.58
CA TYR A 575 -22.04 -15.50 -14.24
C TYR A 575 -22.51 -14.13 -14.74
N GLN A 576 -23.80 -13.99 -15.02
CA GLN A 576 -24.40 -12.71 -15.41
C GLN A 576 -25.14 -12.08 -14.22
N TYR A 577 -25.50 -10.79 -14.31
CA TYR A 577 -26.29 -10.13 -13.27
C TYR A 577 -27.73 -9.79 -13.72
N GLY A 578 -28.01 -9.72 -15.02
CA GLY A 578 -29.36 -9.53 -15.55
C GLY A 578 -30.07 -8.30 -14.97
N SER A 579 -31.18 -8.54 -14.28
CA SER A 579 -31.99 -7.49 -13.63
C SER A 579 -31.40 -6.96 -12.32
N GLY A 580 -30.20 -7.37 -11.92
CA GLY A 580 -29.55 -6.94 -10.67
C GLY A 580 -29.16 -5.47 -10.67
N CYS A 581 -29.24 -4.85 -9.49
CA CYS A 581 -28.71 -3.52 -9.25
C CYS A 581 -27.21 -3.64 -8.95
N LEU A 582 -26.38 -3.51 -9.99
CA LEU A 582 -24.91 -3.63 -9.88
C LEU A 582 -24.31 -2.34 -9.30
N SER A 583 -23.46 -2.41 -8.29
CA SER A 583 -22.83 -1.21 -7.68
C SER A 583 -21.89 -0.48 -8.66
N THR A 584 -21.22 -1.23 -9.55
CA THR A 584 -20.33 -0.65 -10.57
C THR A 584 -21.00 -0.30 -11.89
N GLN A 585 -22.34 -0.32 -11.96
CA GLN A 585 -23.06 -0.05 -13.23
C GLN A 585 -22.73 1.31 -13.90
N LEU A 586 -22.20 2.26 -13.12
CA LEU A 586 -21.82 3.60 -13.58
C LEU A 586 -20.30 3.86 -13.44
N LEU A 587 -19.47 2.82 -13.53
CA LEU A 587 -18.03 2.94 -13.32
C LEU A 587 -17.36 3.96 -14.26
N GLY A 588 -17.68 3.91 -15.55
CA GLY A 588 -17.15 4.86 -16.52
C GLY A 588 -17.70 6.28 -16.33
N GLN A 589 -18.94 6.43 -15.86
CA GLN A 589 -19.48 7.76 -15.53
C GLN A 589 -18.76 8.39 -14.34
N TRP A 590 -18.46 7.62 -13.28
CA TRP A 590 -17.61 8.10 -12.19
C TRP A 590 -16.26 8.58 -12.68
N PHE A 591 -15.62 7.82 -13.56
CA PHE A 591 -14.34 8.21 -14.10
C PHE A 591 -14.44 9.45 -15.00
N ALA A 592 -15.53 9.60 -15.74
CA ALA A 592 -15.80 10.82 -16.53
C ALA A 592 -15.91 12.06 -15.63
N GLU A 593 -16.51 11.96 -14.44
CA GLU A 593 -16.52 13.04 -13.45
C GLU A 593 -15.09 13.36 -12.95
N VAL A 594 -14.30 12.33 -12.61
CA VAL A 594 -12.91 12.51 -12.16
C VAL A 594 -12.06 13.28 -13.18
N VAL A 595 -12.27 13.05 -14.48
CA VAL A 595 -11.47 13.67 -15.55
C VAL A 595 -12.21 14.81 -16.30
N GLY A 596 -13.36 15.23 -15.79
CA GLY A 596 -14.09 16.39 -16.32
C GLY A 596 -14.74 16.20 -17.71
N LEU A 597 -15.00 14.96 -18.13
CA LEU A 597 -15.69 14.67 -19.41
C LEU A 597 -17.20 14.88 -19.36
N GLY A 598 -17.78 15.12 -18.17
CA GLY A 598 -19.21 15.35 -18.00
C GLY A 598 -20.07 14.09 -18.13
N TYR A 599 -21.35 14.28 -18.37
CA TYR A 599 -22.33 13.20 -18.40
C TYR A 599 -22.26 12.34 -19.66
N LEU A 600 -21.97 11.07 -19.49
CA LEU A 600 -22.04 10.05 -20.55
C LEU A 600 -23.48 9.55 -20.77
N LEU A 601 -24.27 9.50 -19.70
CA LEU A 601 -25.67 9.12 -19.70
C LEU A 601 -26.57 10.31 -19.18
N PRO A 602 -27.89 10.28 -19.33
CA PRO A 602 -28.75 11.35 -18.84
C PRO A 602 -28.60 11.56 -17.32
N GLN A 603 -28.35 12.80 -16.91
CA GLN A 603 -28.04 13.17 -15.53
C GLN A 603 -29.10 12.70 -14.52
N ASP A 604 -30.38 12.88 -14.83
CA ASP A 604 -31.50 12.47 -13.99
C ASP A 604 -31.49 10.96 -13.72
N ARG A 605 -31.10 10.15 -14.73
CA ARG A 605 -31.00 8.71 -14.64
C ARG A 605 -29.72 8.27 -13.88
N VAL A 606 -28.60 8.92 -14.11
CA VAL A 606 -27.38 8.72 -13.33
C VAL A 606 -27.64 8.94 -11.84
N ARG A 607 -28.25 10.08 -11.50
CA ARG A 607 -28.63 10.41 -10.12
C ARG A 607 -29.55 9.37 -9.49
N LYS A 608 -30.57 8.94 -10.24
CA LYS A 608 -31.54 7.96 -9.76
C LYS A 608 -30.92 6.57 -9.59
N ALA A 609 -30.06 6.16 -10.52
CA ALA A 609 -29.33 4.89 -10.42
C ALA A 609 -28.42 4.86 -9.19
N LEU A 610 -27.70 5.94 -8.88
CA LEU A 610 -26.87 6.06 -7.66
C LEU A 610 -27.71 5.98 -6.39
N GLN A 611 -28.85 6.64 -6.34
CA GLN A 611 -29.79 6.51 -5.21
C GLN A 611 -30.28 5.08 -5.06
N SER A 612 -30.57 4.37 -6.17
CA SER A 612 -30.97 2.96 -6.15
C SER A 612 -29.84 2.05 -5.68
N ILE A 613 -28.59 2.27 -6.11
CA ILE A 613 -27.42 1.53 -5.61
C ILE A 613 -27.33 1.70 -4.09
N PHE A 614 -27.39 2.91 -3.59
CA PHE A 614 -27.34 3.13 -2.14
C PHE A 614 -28.54 2.47 -1.42
N HIS A 615 -29.75 2.63 -1.94
CA HIS A 615 -30.95 2.09 -1.32
C HIS A 615 -30.97 0.56 -1.25
N TYR A 616 -30.53 -0.14 -2.29
CA TYR A 616 -30.64 -1.58 -2.41
C TYR A 616 -29.39 -2.34 -1.95
N ASN A 617 -28.21 -1.75 -2.12
CA ASN A 617 -26.93 -2.44 -1.88
C ASN A 617 -26.27 -2.04 -0.56
N TRP A 618 -26.60 -0.88 0.04
CA TRP A 618 -26.07 -0.48 1.33
C TRP A 618 -26.69 -1.26 2.47
N ARG A 619 -25.86 -1.98 3.24
CA ARG A 619 -26.29 -2.78 4.38
C ARG A 619 -25.77 -2.17 5.68
N ARG A 620 -26.66 -2.19 6.70
CA ARG A 620 -26.34 -1.73 8.06
C ARG A 620 -25.78 -2.85 8.94
N ASN A 621 -25.91 -4.09 8.53
CA ASN A 621 -25.34 -5.30 9.10
C ASN A 621 -25.42 -6.45 8.09
N PHE A 622 -24.78 -7.57 8.41
CA PHE A 622 -24.71 -8.77 7.56
C PHE A 622 -25.30 -10.01 8.23
N TYR A 623 -26.13 -9.86 9.26
CA TYR A 623 -26.73 -11.01 9.97
C TYR A 623 -27.56 -11.92 9.07
N ASP A 624 -28.27 -11.36 8.10
CA ASP A 624 -29.16 -12.06 7.18
C ASP A 624 -28.62 -12.09 5.73
N HIS A 625 -27.33 -11.73 5.52
CA HIS A 625 -26.73 -11.69 4.21
C HIS A 625 -25.95 -12.96 3.90
N PRO A 626 -26.44 -13.82 2.98
CA PRO A 626 -25.68 -14.99 2.56
C PRO A 626 -24.53 -14.57 1.62
N ASN A 627 -23.30 -14.95 1.97
CA ASN A 627 -22.14 -14.82 1.11
C ASN A 627 -21.34 -16.12 1.17
N CYS A 628 -21.17 -16.79 0.03
CA CYS A 628 -20.48 -18.08 -0.09
C CYS A 628 -19.08 -17.95 -0.68
N GLN A 629 -18.60 -16.73 -0.89
CA GLN A 629 -17.29 -16.44 -1.46
C GLN A 629 -16.37 -15.78 -0.39
N ARG A 630 -15.65 -14.73 -0.73
CA ARG A 630 -14.73 -14.05 0.17
C ARG A 630 -15.50 -13.10 1.11
N ILE A 631 -15.20 -13.16 2.40
CA ILE A 631 -15.96 -12.46 3.44
C ILE A 631 -15.19 -11.24 3.93
N TYR A 632 -15.51 -10.06 3.45
CA TYR A 632 -14.85 -8.79 3.81
C TYR A 632 -15.67 -7.91 4.75
N ALA A 633 -16.96 -8.25 4.94
CA ALA A 633 -17.82 -7.64 5.94
C ALA A 633 -18.71 -8.73 6.56
N ILE A 634 -18.94 -8.67 7.87
CA ILE A 634 -19.65 -9.72 8.62
C ILE A 634 -20.34 -9.14 9.87
N ASN A 635 -21.35 -9.82 10.38
CA ASN A 635 -22.06 -9.52 11.63
C ASN A 635 -22.69 -8.11 11.64
N ASP A 636 -22.31 -7.27 12.61
CA ASP A 636 -22.78 -5.91 12.82
C ASP A 636 -22.10 -4.85 11.93
N GLU A 637 -21.21 -5.28 11.06
CA GLU A 637 -20.50 -4.37 10.16
C GLU A 637 -21.42 -3.80 9.08
N LYS A 638 -21.06 -2.60 8.60
CA LYS A 638 -21.77 -1.95 7.49
C LYS A 638 -20.99 -2.14 6.20
N GLY A 639 -21.67 -2.18 5.05
CA GLY A 639 -21.00 -2.30 3.76
C GLY A 639 -21.92 -2.22 2.56
N LEU A 640 -21.36 -1.90 1.39
CA LEU A 640 -22.05 -1.85 0.11
C LEU A 640 -21.77 -3.14 -0.66
N VAL A 641 -22.80 -4.00 -0.82
CA VAL A 641 -22.64 -5.24 -1.61
C VAL A 641 -22.52 -4.93 -3.09
N LEU A 642 -21.82 -5.78 -3.83
CA LEU A 642 -21.57 -5.56 -5.25
C LEU A 642 -22.80 -5.65 -6.12
N CYS A 643 -23.80 -6.49 -5.77
CA CYS A 643 -25.04 -6.59 -6.51
C CYS A 643 -26.19 -7.08 -5.63
N SER A 644 -27.40 -6.60 -5.90
CA SER A 644 -28.64 -7.14 -5.32
C SER A 644 -29.75 -7.26 -6.36
N TRP A 645 -30.77 -8.05 -6.07
CA TRP A 645 -31.93 -8.25 -6.96
C TRP A 645 -33.24 -7.86 -6.27
N PRO A 646 -33.43 -6.55 -6.03
CA PRO A 646 -34.60 -6.08 -5.25
C PRO A 646 -35.93 -6.32 -5.93
N LYS A 647 -35.95 -6.53 -7.25
CA LYS A 647 -37.15 -6.83 -8.03
C LYS A 647 -37.26 -8.31 -8.42
N GLY A 648 -36.42 -9.18 -7.83
CA GLY A 648 -36.29 -10.58 -8.25
C GLY A 648 -35.45 -10.73 -9.52
N GLY A 649 -35.46 -11.94 -10.08
CA GLY A 649 -34.71 -12.25 -11.30
C GLY A 649 -33.22 -12.47 -11.08
N ARG A 650 -32.82 -12.87 -9.86
CA ARG A 650 -31.45 -13.34 -9.59
C ARG A 650 -31.18 -14.56 -10.48
N PRO A 651 -30.12 -14.55 -11.31
CA PRO A 651 -29.71 -15.73 -12.06
C PRO A 651 -29.46 -16.93 -11.15
N ALA A 652 -29.68 -18.15 -11.66
CA ALA A 652 -29.42 -19.36 -10.89
C ALA A 652 -27.95 -19.45 -10.45
N ILE A 653 -27.03 -18.99 -11.30
CA ILE A 653 -25.59 -18.88 -11.00
C ILE A 653 -25.16 -17.46 -11.42
N PRO A 654 -25.27 -16.47 -10.51
CA PRO A 654 -24.81 -15.11 -10.79
C PRO A 654 -23.27 -15.06 -10.84
N PHE A 655 -22.71 -13.90 -11.17
CA PHE A 655 -21.24 -13.74 -11.10
C PHE A 655 -20.74 -13.98 -9.67
N PRO A 656 -19.57 -14.59 -9.51
CA PRO A 656 -19.14 -15.19 -8.23
C PRO A 656 -19.09 -14.22 -7.05
N TYR A 657 -18.75 -12.97 -7.31
CA TYR A 657 -18.51 -11.95 -6.26
C TYR A 657 -19.72 -11.10 -5.91
N CYS A 658 -20.90 -11.40 -6.45
CA CYS A 658 -22.10 -10.56 -6.34
C CYS A 658 -22.50 -10.16 -4.92
N ASP A 659 -22.24 -11.06 -3.95
CA ASP A 659 -22.59 -10.88 -2.54
C ASP A 659 -21.44 -10.30 -1.69
N GLU A 660 -20.27 -10.02 -2.30
CA GLU A 660 -19.10 -9.46 -1.61
C GLU A 660 -19.21 -7.94 -1.41
N VAL A 661 -18.32 -7.43 -0.55
CA VAL A 661 -18.12 -6.00 -0.26
C VAL A 661 -16.67 -5.65 -0.54
N TRP A 662 -16.41 -4.77 -1.52
CA TRP A 662 -15.06 -4.34 -1.89
C TRP A 662 -14.85 -2.87 -1.54
N THR A 663 -13.89 -2.57 -0.67
CA THR A 663 -13.67 -1.19 -0.20
C THR A 663 -13.38 -0.21 -1.34
N GLY A 664 -12.63 -0.65 -2.35
CA GLY A 664 -12.35 0.19 -3.51
C GLY A 664 -13.59 0.53 -4.35
N VAL A 665 -14.57 -0.37 -4.44
CA VAL A 665 -15.88 -0.11 -5.07
C VAL A 665 -16.71 0.78 -4.16
N GLU A 666 -16.68 0.57 -2.84
CA GLU A 666 -17.37 1.42 -1.88
C GLU A 666 -16.91 2.88 -1.99
N TYR A 667 -15.59 3.12 -2.07
CA TYR A 667 -15.04 4.48 -2.26
C TYR A 667 -15.42 5.06 -3.63
N GLN A 668 -15.39 4.27 -4.68
CA GLN A 668 -15.78 4.70 -6.01
C GLN A 668 -17.25 5.14 -6.04
N VAL A 669 -18.17 4.35 -5.48
CA VAL A 669 -19.61 4.70 -5.40
C VAL A 669 -19.82 5.89 -4.48
N ALA A 670 -19.12 5.95 -3.34
CA ALA A 670 -19.21 7.08 -2.41
C ALA A 670 -18.80 8.41 -3.08
N ALA A 671 -17.67 8.41 -3.79
CA ALA A 671 -17.21 9.59 -4.54
C ALA A 671 -18.21 10.00 -5.62
N HIS A 672 -18.78 9.04 -6.35
CA HIS A 672 -19.77 9.31 -7.37
C HIS A 672 -21.08 9.90 -6.78
N LEU A 673 -21.55 9.38 -5.64
CA LEU A 673 -22.65 9.98 -4.88
C LEU A 673 -22.36 11.43 -4.49
N ILE A 674 -21.14 11.72 -4.06
CA ILE A 674 -20.71 13.07 -3.67
C ILE A 674 -20.69 14.01 -4.89
N TYR A 675 -20.14 13.61 -6.02
CA TYR A 675 -20.19 14.39 -7.27
C TYR A 675 -21.62 14.77 -7.65
N GLU A 676 -22.57 13.87 -7.43
CA GLU A 676 -23.98 14.10 -7.72
C GLU A 676 -24.75 14.83 -6.60
N GLY A 677 -24.05 15.30 -5.57
CA GLY A 677 -24.63 16.05 -4.45
C GLY A 677 -25.32 15.20 -3.37
N PHE A 678 -25.19 13.87 -3.44
CA PHE A 678 -25.67 12.96 -2.38
C PHE A 678 -24.59 12.74 -1.31
N VAL A 679 -24.11 13.84 -0.74
CA VAL A 679 -22.95 13.89 0.16
C VAL A 679 -23.14 12.99 1.39
N GLU A 680 -24.31 13.05 2.03
CA GLU A 680 -24.60 12.26 3.24
C GLU A 680 -24.51 10.76 2.96
N GLN A 681 -25.03 10.29 1.83
CA GLN A 681 -24.99 8.89 1.45
C GLN A 681 -23.55 8.43 1.13
N GLY A 682 -22.80 9.24 0.39
CA GLY A 682 -21.39 8.98 0.12
C GLY A 682 -20.57 8.89 1.42
N LEU A 683 -20.72 9.86 2.31
CA LEU A 683 -20.04 9.89 3.59
C LEU A 683 -20.44 8.73 4.52
N ALA A 684 -21.70 8.27 4.46
CA ALA A 684 -22.16 7.11 5.21
C ALA A 684 -21.43 5.81 4.78
N ILE A 685 -21.17 5.64 3.48
CA ILE A 685 -20.38 4.51 2.96
C ILE A 685 -18.95 4.59 3.47
N VAL A 686 -18.28 5.74 3.32
CA VAL A 686 -16.89 5.93 3.78
C VAL A 686 -16.76 5.63 5.28
N LYS A 687 -17.68 6.17 6.08
CA LYS A 687 -17.70 5.90 7.52
C LYS A 687 -17.87 4.41 7.83
N GLY A 688 -18.76 3.72 7.12
CA GLY A 688 -18.95 2.28 7.29
C GLY A 688 -17.72 1.45 6.94
N VAL A 689 -16.97 1.85 5.90
CA VAL A 689 -15.67 1.23 5.58
C VAL A 689 -14.72 1.40 6.75
N ARG A 690 -14.50 2.63 7.22
CA ARG A 690 -13.51 2.90 8.27
C ARG A 690 -13.87 2.28 9.63
N GLU A 691 -15.16 2.15 9.93
CA GLU A 691 -15.63 1.43 11.13
C GLU A 691 -15.29 -0.08 11.12
N ARG A 692 -15.05 -0.70 9.94
CA ARG A 692 -14.60 -2.10 9.83
C ARG A 692 -13.09 -2.26 10.09
N TYR A 693 -12.31 -1.19 9.91
CA TYR A 693 -10.85 -1.17 10.04
C TYR A 693 -10.42 -0.35 11.24
N ASP A 694 -10.84 -0.81 12.43
CA ASP A 694 -10.81 -0.06 13.70
C ASP A 694 -9.59 -0.38 14.59
N GLY A 695 -8.65 -1.21 14.10
CA GLY A 695 -7.48 -1.64 14.85
C GLY A 695 -7.74 -2.80 15.82
N GLU A 696 -8.99 -3.14 16.14
CA GLU A 696 -9.37 -4.35 16.87
C GLU A 696 -9.75 -5.47 15.92
N ARG A 697 -10.62 -5.19 14.96
CA ARG A 697 -11.13 -6.15 13.97
C ARG A 697 -10.15 -6.34 12.81
N ARG A 698 -9.67 -5.23 12.24
CA ARG A 698 -8.75 -5.22 11.10
C ARG A 698 -7.75 -4.07 11.20
N ASN A 699 -6.64 -4.23 10.48
CA ASN A 699 -5.61 -3.19 10.38
C ASN A 699 -6.13 -1.98 9.57
N PRO A 700 -6.12 -0.76 10.13
CA PRO A 700 -6.54 0.45 9.42
C PRO A 700 -5.74 0.77 8.15
N TYR A 701 -4.53 0.23 8.02
CA TYR A 701 -3.59 0.46 6.90
C TYR A 701 -3.57 -0.71 5.91
N ASP A 702 -4.53 -1.63 6.00
CA ASP A 702 -4.58 -2.84 5.19
C ASP A 702 -6.03 -3.21 4.85
N GLU A 703 -6.59 -2.51 3.88
CA GLU A 703 -7.89 -2.87 3.33
C GLU A 703 -7.70 -4.01 2.33
N CYS A 704 -8.11 -5.20 2.74
CA CYS A 704 -7.94 -6.41 1.94
C CYS A 704 -9.11 -6.64 0.97
N GLU A 705 -8.79 -7.22 -0.18
CA GLU A 705 -9.73 -7.80 -1.15
C GLU A 705 -9.14 -9.15 -1.61
N CYS A 706 -8.57 -9.28 -2.79
CA CYS A 706 -7.79 -10.45 -3.18
C CYS A 706 -6.33 -10.31 -2.70
N GLY A 707 -6.12 -10.13 -1.41
CA GLY A 707 -4.83 -9.91 -0.78
C GLY A 707 -4.79 -8.68 0.11
N HIS A 708 -3.70 -8.53 0.85
CA HIS A 708 -3.37 -7.38 1.68
C HIS A 708 -3.02 -6.16 0.83
N HIS A 709 -3.24 -4.96 1.37
CA HIS A 709 -2.86 -3.69 0.74
C HIS A 709 -3.32 -3.59 -0.71
N TYR A 710 -4.61 -3.86 -0.93
CA TYR A 710 -5.17 -4.03 -2.27
C TYR A 710 -5.34 -2.70 -2.99
N ALA A 711 -4.80 -2.59 -4.20
CA ALA A 711 -4.67 -1.33 -4.95
C ALA A 711 -6.01 -0.68 -5.32
N ARG A 712 -7.11 -1.45 -5.44
CA ARG A 712 -8.44 -0.87 -5.70
C ARG A 712 -8.87 0.15 -4.65
N ALA A 713 -8.45 -0.02 -3.37
CA ALA A 713 -8.72 0.92 -2.30
C ALA A 713 -8.10 2.31 -2.51
N LEU A 714 -7.11 2.45 -3.41
CA LEU A 714 -6.55 3.73 -3.86
C LEU A 714 -7.59 4.60 -4.61
N SER A 715 -8.77 4.07 -4.93
CA SER A 715 -9.93 4.86 -5.38
C SER A 715 -10.40 5.87 -4.33
N SER A 716 -10.01 5.67 -3.06
CA SER A 716 -10.32 6.60 -1.96
C SER A 716 -9.93 8.06 -2.26
N TRP A 717 -8.87 8.28 -3.04
CA TRP A 717 -8.44 9.64 -3.42
C TRP A 717 -9.51 10.41 -4.19
N SER A 718 -10.38 9.72 -4.94
CA SER A 718 -11.52 10.35 -5.61
C SER A 718 -12.53 11.02 -4.66
N LEU A 719 -12.55 10.64 -3.38
CA LEU A 719 -13.35 11.33 -2.35
C LEU A 719 -12.87 12.77 -2.15
N LEU A 720 -11.55 12.98 -2.12
CA LEU A 720 -10.96 14.32 -2.02
C LEU A 720 -11.33 15.16 -3.25
N LEU A 721 -11.21 14.58 -4.44
CA LEU A 721 -11.53 15.26 -5.69
C LEU A 721 -13.00 15.69 -5.70
N ALA A 722 -13.91 14.78 -5.34
CA ALA A 722 -15.35 15.04 -5.31
C ALA A 722 -15.74 16.08 -4.24
N LEU A 723 -15.22 15.97 -3.02
CA LEU A 723 -15.54 16.87 -1.90
C LEU A 723 -14.97 18.28 -2.08
N SER A 724 -13.79 18.40 -2.72
CA SER A 724 -13.17 19.70 -2.99
C SER A 724 -13.67 20.36 -4.27
N GLY A 725 -14.37 19.63 -5.13
CA GLY A 725 -14.69 20.09 -6.48
C GLY A 725 -13.44 20.32 -7.32
N PHE A 726 -12.35 19.57 -7.06
CA PHE A 726 -11.08 19.71 -7.75
C PHE A 726 -11.25 19.45 -9.25
N HIS A 727 -10.85 20.42 -10.02
CA HIS A 727 -10.73 20.34 -11.48
C HIS A 727 -9.41 20.96 -11.88
N TYR A 728 -8.65 20.28 -12.73
CA TYR A 728 -7.36 20.76 -13.19
C TYR A 728 -7.11 20.32 -14.64
N SER A 729 -6.69 21.27 -15.45
CA SER A 729 -6.30 21.06 -16.83
C SER A 729 -5.00 21.86 -17.09
N ALA A 730 -3.87 21.18 -17.17
CA ALA A 730 -2.60 21.84 -17.49
C ALA A 730 -2.54 22.44 -18.90
N PRO A 731 -3.28 21.90 -19.91
CA PRO A 731 -3.36 22.51 -21.24
C PRO A 731 -4.12 23.86 -21.30
N GLU A 732 -5.02 24.11 -20.37
CA GLU A 732 -5.79 25.36 -20.24
C GLU A 732 -5.07 26.40 -19.37
#